data_14945f73830610a32158a8775ee8d3bf
#
_entry.id   14945f73830610a32158a8775ee8d3bf
#
_cell.length_a   1.000
_cell.length_b   1.000
_cell.length_c   1.000
_cell.angle_alpha   90.00
_cell.angle_beta   90.00
_cell.angle_gamma   90.00
#
_symmetry.space_group_name_H-M   'P 1'
#
loop_
_entity.id
_entity.type
_entity.pdbx_description
1 polymer ?
#
loop_
_entity_poly.entity_id
_entity_poly.type
_entity_poly.pdbx_seq_one_letter_code
_entity_poly.pdbx_strand_id
1 'polypeptide(L)'
;MAALGKIRSKGVLLICIISLGLFAFIAEEAFRSCESSSNEHRQQVGEVLGEKINVTDFQKMVDEYTEVIKMQQGQDNLNEDQLNQVKDMVWNTYVQTKLVENEAKRVGLTVTDNELQNVLNEGTNPMLAQTPFYNQQTGRFDANALKKFLAEYKTQSQANPQMAKQYESVYKYWTFIEKTLRQQLLAQKFQGLFAHCLLANKVEAKMAFNEQHEESQIQLASLAYTSIDDNKVQISDADLKAKYNEMKPRFKQYVESRDIKYIDVQVKASAADAAALHKEFATYGKDLAAAADPSDVVRKSTSLVNYIGVPVTKEAFPYDIAQHLDSMAVGSTSKVLENKADNTLNLIKLVAKQQLPDSIQFRQIQVIGATADEATKRADSIYTALKAGADFEVLAKKYGQTGEKTWMTTRQYQSAPSLDKNTKDYIIALNTMSVGEIKNMPLSQGSLIVQVADRKAMTTKYTAAVVKKNITFSKDTYSAAYNKFSSFVSANLTAEDLVKNAAKSGYTVLDRKDVTTAEHNLAGVRSTREAMRWLFDAKKGEVSPLYECGDNDHLLIVVLDNINKVGYRSLDDAQVKEIVKAEVMKDKKAEMLIAKLNGVNSIAAAKGKGANITAVNQVTFAAPVFVSATGASEPALSGAVAATAKGKFSKAPVKGNAGVYVFQVIGKTKRPGKFNAAAEMQKLRQKEMQAAGNFMNELYIKANVVDNRYLFF
;
A
#
# COMPACT_ATOMS: atom_id res chain seq x y z
N MET A 1 4.19 61.81 57.34
CA MET A 1 5.60 61.78 56.78
C MET A 1 6.51 60.69 57.38
N ALA A 2 6.04 59.90 58.39
CA ALA A 2 6.89 58.85 58.99
C ALA A 2 6.88 57.51 58.22
N ALA A 3 5.95 57.24 57.32
CA ALA A 3 5.90 56.00 56.54
C ALA A 3 6.89 55.99 55.37
N LEU A 4 7.16 57.11 54.71
CA LEU A 4 8.09 57.24 53.60
C LEU A 4 9.55 57.08 54.03
N GLY A 5 9.91 57.48 55.29
CA GLY A 5 11.26 57.29 55.83
C GLY A 5 11.60 55.81 56.09
N LYS A 6 10.63 54.99 56.54
CA LYS A 6 10.82 53.54 56.76
C LYS A 6 10.95 52.74 55.46
N ILE A 7 10.33 53.19 54.37
CA ILE A 7 10.43 52.59 53.03
C ILE A 7 11.83 52.87 52.43
N ARG A 8 12.36 54.10 52.66
CA ARG A 8 13.67 54.52 52.14
C ARG A 8 14.84 53.81 52.84
N SER A 9 14.67 53.47 54.12
CA SER A 9 15.72 52.73 54.88
C SER A 9 15.80 51.23 54.52
N LYS A 10 14.79 50.70 53.83
CA LYS A 10 14.77 49.30 53.34
C LYS A 10 14.80 49.23 51.80
N GLY A 11 15.38 50.22 51.12
CA GLY A 11 15.42 50.32 49.68
C GLY A 11 16.03 49.08 48.98
N VAL A 12 17.05 48.50 49.58
CA VAL A 12 17.67 47.25 49.05
C VAL A 12 16.67 46.08 49.13
N LEU A 13 15.94 45.96 50.21
CA LEU A 13 14.93 44.89 50.36
C LEU A 13 13.75 45.05 49.34
N LEU A 14 13.35 46.30 49.08
CA LEU A 14 12.32 46.60 48.06
C LEU A 14 12.79 46.29 46.66
N ILE A 15 14.05 46.61 46.34
CA ILE A 15 14.65 46.25 45.03
C ILE A 15 14.75 44.75 44.91
N CYS A 16 15.15 44.00 45.93
CA CYS A 16 15.17 42.54 45.90
C CYS A 16 13.79 41.92 45.65
N ILE A 17 12.74 42.45 46.32
CA ILE A 17 11.37 41.96 46.14
C ILE A 17 10.87 42.24 44.70
N ILE A 18 11.12 43.47 44.21
CA ILE A 18 10.73 43.85 42.85
C ILE A 18 11.51 43.01 41.81
N SER A 19 12.82 42.81 42.01
CA SER A 19 13.67 42.00 41.14
C SER A 19 13.22 40.52 41.17
N LEU A 20 12.83 39.98 42.31
CA LEU A 20 12.32 38.61 42.43
C LEU A 20 10.95 38.45 41.77
N GLY A 21 10.06 39.47 41.89
CA GLY A 21 8.79 39.51 41.19
C GLY A 21 8.95 39.60 39.66
N LEU A 22 9.92 40.43 39.20
CA LEU A 22 10.23 40.54 37.77
C LEU A 22 10.84 39.23 37.23
N PHE A 23 11.74 38.61 38.00
CA PHE A 23 12.34 37.32 37.66
C PHE A 23 11.28 36.21 37.61
N ALA A 24 10.34 36.15 38.55
CA ALA A 24 9.23 35.21 38.57
C ALA A 24 8.34 35.39 37.32
N PHE A 25 8.04 36.66 36.96
CA PHE A 25 7.28 36.97 35.75
C PHE A 25 8.00 36.54 34.46
N ILE A 26 9.29 36.85 34.35
CA ILE A 26 10.13 36.44 33.20
C ILE A 26 10.25 34.90 33.15
N ALA A 27 10.38 34.26 34.30
CA ALA A 27 10.45 32.80 34.40
C ALA A 27 9.10 32.18 33.97
N GLU A 28 7.96 32.74 34.42
CA GLU A 28 6.63 32.28 34.00
C GLU A 28 6.42 32.46 32.48
N GLU A 29 6.87 33.58 31.91
CA GLU A 29 6.79 33.81 30.47
C GLU A 29 7.73 32.90 29.67
N ALA A 30 8.91 32.59 30.19
CA ALA A 30 9.83 31.60 29.63
C ALA A 30 9.26 30.17 29.72
N PHE A 31 8.61 29.81 30.84
CA PHE A 31 7.91 28.52 30.97
C PHE A 31 6.72 28.40 30.02
N ARG A 32 5.91 29.46 29.90
CA ARG A 32 4.81 29.51 28.91
C ARG A 32 5.31 29.46 27.47
N SER A 33 6.44 30.08 27.18
CA SER A 33 7.10 30.03 25.88
C SER A 33 7.64 28.62 25.56
N CYS A 34 8.19 27.91 26.56
CA CYS A 34 8.57 26.51 26.43
C CYS A 34 7.35 25.57 26.24
N GLU A 35 6.25 25.87 26.92
CA GLU A 35 5.00 25.11 26.81
C GLU A 35 4.29 25.36 25.46
N SER A 36 4.34 26.58 24.94
CA SER A 36 3.84 26.94 23.62
C SER A 36 4.69 26.32 22.50
N SER A 37 6.02 26.28 22.65
CA SER A 37 6.89 25.61 21.66
C SER A 37 6.70 24.10 21.66
N SER A 38 6.46 23.47 22.81
CA SER A 38 6.12 22.05 22.88
C SER A 38 4.74 21.75 22.29
N ASN A 39 3.77 22.67 22.41
CA ASN A 39 2.47 22.58 21.77
C ASN A 39 2.53 22.81 20.26
N GLU A 40 3.39 23.70 19.78
CA GLU A 40 3.61 23.88 18.33
C GLU A 40 4.23 22.63 17.69
N HIS A 41 5.19 21.98 18.34
CA HIS A 41 5.72 20.69 17.86
C HIS A 41 4.67 19.59 17.84
N ARG A 42 3.74 19.57 18.79
CA ARG A 42 2.61 18.63 18.85
C ARG A 42 1.53 18.87 17.79
N GLN A 43 1.56 19.99 17.07
CA GLN A 43 0.61 20.29 15.98
C GLN A 43 1.23 20.15 14.59
N GLN A 44 2.50 19.74 14.49
CA GLN A 44 3.24 19.64 13.24
C GLN A 44 3.31 18.18 12.80
N VAL A 45 2.71 17.89 11.65
CA VAL A 45 2.78 16.58 10.99
C VAL A 45 4.19 16.26 10.48
N GLY A 46 4.97 17.29 10.20
CA GLY A 46 6.36 17.12 9.78
C GLY A 46 6.99 18.42 9.29
N GLU A 47 8.21 18.28 8.77
CA GLU A 47 9.01 19.40 8.23
C GLU A 47 9.74 18.96 6.97
N VAL A 48 9.75 19.80 5.94
CA VAL A 48 10.44 19.57 4.68
C VAL A 48 11.19 20.85 4.29
N LEU A 49 12.52 20.77 4.13
CA LEU A 49 13.39 21.92 3.79
C LEU A 49 13.26 23.10 4.77
N GLY A 50 12.96 22.83 6.05
CA GLY A 50 12.72 23.85 7.07
C GLY A 50 11.30 24.42 7.10
N GLU A 51 10.45 24.04 6.13
CA GLU A 51 9.03 24.40 6.15
C GLU A 51 8.21 23.38 6.94
N LYS A 52 7.53 23.85 7.98
CA LYS A 52 6.68 23.03 8.85
C LYS A 52 5.29 22.91 8.24
N ILE A 53 4.73 21.69 8.28
CA ILE A 53 3.34 21.43 7.92
C ILE A 53 2.53 21.11 9.15
N ASN A 54 1.45 21.84 9.38
CA ASN A 54 0.56 21.59 10.51
C ASN A 54 -0.51 20.53 10.18
N VAL A 55 -1.12 19.95 11.21
CA VAL A 55 -2.14 18.90 11.09
C VAL A 55 -3.33 19.34 10.25
N THR A 56 -3.78 20.59 10.42
CA THR A 56 -4.98 21.11 9.72
C THR A 56 -4.76 21.19 8.22
N ASP A 57 -3.59 21.66 7.77
CA ASP A 57 -3.30 21.78 6.34
C ASP A 57 -3.02 20.42 5.71
N PHE A 58 -2.37 19.53 6.46
CA PHE A 58 -2.19 18.14 6.01
C PHE A 58 -3.54 17.43 5.88
N GLN A 59 -4.44 17.58 6.89
CA GLN A 59 -5.76 16.96 6.83
C GLN A 59 -6.59 17.47 5.64
N LYS A 60 -6.55 18.76 5.33
CA LYS A 60 -7.21 19.29 4.11
C LYS A 60 -6.72 18.58 2.84
N MET A 61 -5.40 18.35 2.72
CA MET A 61 -4.87 17.62 1.57
C MET A 61 -5.33 16.17 1.57
N VAL A 62 -5.37 15.50 2.72
CA VAL A 62 -5.90 14.13 2.86
C VAL A 62 -7.37 14.07 2.46
N ASP A 63 -8.17 15.05 2.88
CA ASP A 63 -9.59 15.12 2.53
C ASP A 63 -9.79 15.32 1.03
N GLU A 64 -9.01 16.21 0.39
CA GLU A 64 -9.03 16.42 -1.06
C GLU A 64 -8.73 15.13 -1.82
N TYR A 65 -7.66 14.41 -1.43
CA TYR A 65 -7.29 13.12 -2.05
C TYR A 65 -8.35 12.04 -1.79
N THR A 66 -8.89 12.00 -0.58
CA THR A 66 -9.94 11.04 -0.20
C THR A 66 -11.18 11.19 -1.09
N GLU A 67 -11.64 12.42 -1.29
CA GLU A 67 -12.80 12.69 -2.16
C GLU A 67 -12.53 12.30 -3.62
N VAL A 68 -11.31 12.56 -4.11
CA VAL A 68 -10.91 12.14 -5.46
C VAL A 68 -10.93 10.63 -5.61
N ILE A 69 -10.39 9.88 -4.64
CA ILE A 69 -10.36 8.41 -4.68
C ILE A 69 -11.77 7.83 -4.59
N LYS A 70 -12.63 8.37 -3.72
CA LYS A 70 -14.05 7.97 -3.64
C LYS A 70 -14.76 8.14 -4.98
N MET A 71 -14.57 9.28 -5.65
CA MET A 71 -15.15 9.54 -6.96
C MET A 71 -14.63 8.57 -8.02
N GLN A 72 -13.34 8.26 -8.02
CA GLN A 72 -12.72 7.33 -9.00
C GLN A 72 -13.15 5.89 -8.79
N GLN A 73 -13.33 5.47 -7.54
CA GLN A 73 -13.69 4.09 -7.20
C GLN A 73 -15.20 3.86 -7.10
N GLY A 74 -16.01 4.92 -7.11
CA GLY A 74 -17.46 4.83 -6.90
C GLY A 74 -17.83 4.32 -5.50
N GLN A 75 -17.00 4.64 -4.49
CA GLN A 75 -17.20 4.24 -3.09
C GLN A 75 -17.52 5.45 -2.22
N ASP A 76 -18.50 5.30 -1.33
CA ASP A 76 -18.85 6.40 -0.41
C ASP A 76 -17.91 6.48 0.80
N ASN A 77 -17.33 5.35 1.23
CA ASN A 77 -16.46 5.27 2.39
C ASN A 77 -15.20 4.45 2.11
N LEU A 78 -14.07 4.91 2.64
CA LEU A 78 -12.81 4.19 2.66
C LEU A 78 -12.62 3.52 4.03
N ASN A 79 -12.06 2.32 4.06
CA ASN A 79 -11.65 1.68 5.30
C ASN A 79 -10.34 2.30 5.86
N GLU A 80 -9.96 1.91 7.08
CA GLU A 80 -8.78 2.47 7.77
C GLU A 80 -7.49 2.25 6.97
N ASP A 81 -7.28 1.06 6.41
CA ASP A 81 -6.09 0.75 5.62
C ASP A 81 -6.01 1.62 4.35
N GLN A 82 -7.14 1.82 3.67
CA GLN A 82 -7.23 2.72 2.51
C GLN A 82 -6.95 4.18 2.89
N LEU A 83 -7.48 4.65 4.03
CA LEU A 83 -7.20 5.99 4.55
C LEU A 83 -5.72 6.16 4.90
N ASN A 84 -5.09 5.16 5.50
CA ASN A 84 -3.65 5.19 5.79
C ASN A 84 -2.81 5.23 4.49
N GLN A 85 -3.20 4.46 3.46
CA GLN A 85 -2.57 4.57 2.14
C GLN A 85 -2.73 5.96 1.51
N VAL A 86 -3.91 6.60 1.68
CA VAL A 86 -4.12 7.98 1.22
C VAL A 86 -3.20 8.94 1.96
N LYS A 87 -3.07 8.84 3.28
CA LYS A 87 -2.18 9.68 4.09
C LYS A 87 -0.71 9.52 3.66
N ASP A 88 -0.27 8.29 3.38
CA ASP A 88 1.07 8.02 2.86
C ASP A 88 1.28 8.63 1.46
N MET A 89 0.31 8.46 0.59
CA MET A 89 0.35 9.05 -0.76
C MET A 89 0.43 10.58 -0.70
N VAL A 90 -0.39 11.21 0.13
CA VAL A 90 -0.40 12.67 0.34
C VAL A 90 0.95 13.14 0.87
N TRP A 91 1.49 12.48 1.89
CA TRP A 91 2.79 12.83 2.46
C TRP A 91 3.92 12.70 1.43
N ASN A 92 3.99 11.56 0.76
CA ASN A 92 5.02 11.32 -0.25
C ASN A 92 4.93 12.32 -1.40
N THR A 93 3.72 12.62 -1.88
CA THR A 93 3.48 13.61 -2.93
C THR A 93 3.88 15.01 -2.46
N TYR A 94 3.51 15.39 -1.24
CA TYR A 94 3.87 16.68 -0.66
C TYR A 94 5.39 16.84 -0.60
N VAL A 95 6.09 15.86 -0.01
CA VAL A 95 7.56 15.88 0.11
C VAL A 95 8.22 15.96 -1.27
N GLN A 96 7.84 15.07 -2.20
CA GLN A 96 8.42 15.06 -3.55
C GLN A 96 8.17 16.37 -4.28
N THR A 97 6.96 16.92 -4.18
CA THR A 97 6.62 18.21 -4.80
C THR A 97 7.48 19.34 -4.25
N LYS A 98 7.62 19.44 -2.92
CA LYS A 98 8.44 20.47 -2.28
C LYS A 98 9.92 20.35 -2.69
N LEU A 99 10.46 19.15 -2.74
CA LEU A 99 11.83 18.91 -3.18
C LEU A 99 12.05 19.34 -4.64
N VAL A 100 11.14 18.94 -5.53
CA VAL A 100 11.23 19.30 -6.96
C VAL A 100 11.03 20.79 -7.15
N GLU A 101 10.04 21.41 -6.51
CA GLU A 101 9.79 22.87 -6.59
C GLU A 101 11.01 23.68 -6.13
N ASN A 102 11.66 23.27 -5.03
CA ASN A 102 12.86 23.92 -4.53
C ASN A 102 14.02 23.85 -5.53
N GLU A 103 14.30 22.69 -6.08
CA GLU A 103 15.39 22.51 -7.04
C GLU A 103 15.05 23.16 -8.40
N ALA A 104 13.78 23.03 -8.86
CA ALA A 104 13.32 23.70 -10.08
C ALA A 104 13.46 25.22 -9.97
N LYS A 105 13.07 25.82 -8.84
CA LYS A 105 13.22 27.26 -8.56
C LYS A 105 14.69 27.69 -8.62
N ARG A 106 15.61 26.89 -8.06
CA ARG A 106 17.06 27.19 -8.08
C ARG A 106 17.64 27.26 -9.49
N VAL A 107 17.09 26.48 -10.44
CA VAL A 107 17.53 26.47 -11.85
C VAL A 107 16.61 27.27 -12.78
N GLY A 108 15.63 28.00 -12.23
CA GLY A 108 14.71 28.86 -12.97
C GLY A 108 13.65 28.10 -13.80
N LEU A 109 13.35 26.84 -13.46
CA LEU A 109 12.30 26.07 -14.15
C LEU A 109 10.92 26.42 -13.59
N THR A 110 9.98 26.67 -14.50
CA THR A 110 8.56 26.91 -14.19
C THR A 110 7.67 26.21 -15.22
N VAL A 111 6.41 26.04 -14.89
CA VAL A 111 5.35 25.61 -15.83
C VAL A 111 4.47 26.81 -16.11
N THR A 112 4.47 27.26 -17.35
CA THR A 112 3.67 28.40 -17.80
C THR A 112 2.22 27.98 -18.08
N ASP A 113 1.28 28.96 -18.07
CA ASP A 113 -0.11 28.68 -18.42
C ASP A 113 -0.26 28.20 -19.87
N ASN A 114 0.58 28.71 -20.79
CA ASN A 114 0.59 28.26 -22.18
C ASN A 114 0.99 26.80 -22.32
N GLU A 115 1.99 26.34 -21.55
CA GLU A 115 2.39 24.92 -21.54
C GLU A 115 1.25 24.04 -21.03
N LEU A 116 0.58 24.44 -19.95
CA LEU A 116 -0.58 23.73 -19.45
C LEU A 116 -1.71 23.68 -20.49
N GLN A 117 -2.04 24.82 -21.12
CA GLN A 117 -3.06 24.89 -22.18
C GLN A 117 -2.72 23.97 -23.35
N ASN A 118 -1.45 23.89 -23.76
CA ASN A 118 -1.02 22.99 -24.81
C ASN A 118 -1.28 21.52 -24.45
N VAL A 119 -0.96 21.09 -23.22
CA VAL A 119 -1.23 19.73 -22.74
C VAL A 119 -2.73 19.44 -22.70
N LEU A 120 -3.55 20.42 -22.28
CA LEU A 120 -5.02 20.27 -22.26
C LEU A 120 -5.59 20.19 -23.69
N ASN A 121 -5.08 20.98 -24.63
CA ASN A 121 -5.52 20.96 -26.02
C ASN A 121 -5.08 19.68 -26.73
N GLU A 122 -3.89 19.16 -26.44
CA GLU A 122 -3.42 17.88 -26.97
C GLU A 122 -4.28 16.71 -26.44
N GLY A 123 -4.69 16.78 -25.17
CA GLY A 123 -5.66 15.89 -24.54
C GLY A 123 -5.22 14.43 -24.38
N THR A 124 -3.91 14.15 -24.50
CA THR A 124 -3.34 12.79 -24.48
C THR A 124 -2.75 12.38 -23.12
N ASN A 125 -2.62 13.32 -22.19
CA ASN A 125 -2.06 13.02 -20.86
C ASN A 125 -2.96 12.01 -20.12
N PRO A 126 -2.40 10.89 -19.59
CA PRO A 126 -3.16 9.83 -18.94
C PRO A 126 -4.01 10.30 -17.74
N MET A 127 -3.56 11.34 -17.03
CA MET A 127 -4.30 11.91 -15.90
C MET A 127 -5.63 12.55 -16.37
N LEU A 128 -5.67 13.10 -17.56
CA LEU A 128 -6.88 13.70 -18.13
C LEU A 128 -7.92 12.65 -18.53
N ALA A 129 -7.50 11.41 -18.80
CA ALA A 129 -8.39 10.31 -19.15
C ALA A 129 -9.34 9.90 -18.02
N GLN A 130 -9.01 10.25 -16.77
CA GLN A 130 -9.82 9.94 -15.60
C GLN A 130 -10.84 11.04 -15.26
N THR A 131 -10.88 12.13 -16.04
CA THR A 131 -11.77 13.25 -15.79
C THR A 131 -13.12 13.09 -16.50
N PRO A 132 -14.21 13.73 -16.01
CA PRO A 132 -15.51 13.73 -16.70
C PRO A 132 -15.49 14.39 -18.09
N PHE A 133 -14.39 15.06 -18.44
CA PHE A 133 -14.21 15.73 -19.72
C PHE A 133 -13.47 14.87 -20.76
N TYR A 134 -13.23 13.59 -20.44
CA TYR A 134 -12.64 12.65 -21.38
C TYR A 134 -13.69 12.11 -22.35
N ASN A 135 -13.45 12.28 -23.64
CA ASN A 135 -14.32 11.79 -24.69
C ASN A 135 -13.89 10.37 -25.12
N GLN A 136 -14.70 9.38 -24.80
CA GLN A 136 -14.42 7.96 -25.10
C GLN A 136 -14.41 7.69 -26.63
N GLN A 137 -15.12 8.47 -27.44
CA GLN A 137 -15.16 8.28 -28.89
C GLN A 137 -13.88 8.74 -29.56
N THR A 138 -13.30 9.86 -29.10
CA THR A 138 -12.06 10.41 -29.65
C THR A 138 -10.81 9.89 -28.95
N GLY A 139 -10.95 9.28 -27.77
CA GLY A 139 -9.84 8.85 -26.94
C GLY A 139 -9.02 10.01 -26.36
N ARG A 140 -9.61 11.20 -26.23
CA ARG A 140 -8.91 12.42 -25.79
C ARG A 140 -9.74 13.24 -24.82
N PHE A 141 -9.06 14.05 -24.06
CA PHE A 141 -9.68 15.07 -23.23
C PHE A 141 -10.27 16.19 -24.09
N ASP A 142 -11.47 16.65 -23.73
CA ASP A 142 -12.17 17.75 -24.40
C ASP A 142 -12.01 19.07 -23.63
N ALA A 143 -11.03 19.88 -24.05
CA ALA A 143 -10.76 21.18 -23.46
C ALA A 143 -11.94 22.17 -23.63
N ASN A 144 -12.80 22.01 -24.66
CA ASN A 144 -13.97 22.87 -24.86
C ASN A 144 -15.08 22.52 -23.90
N ALA A 145 -15.29 21.22 -23.61
CA ALA A 145 -16.22 20.76 -22.59
C ALA A 145 -15.84 21.29 -21.19
N LEU A 146 -14.55 21.29 -20.86
CA LEU A 146 -14.05 21.91 -19.63
C LEU A 146 -14.33 23.42 -19.58
N LYS A 147 -14.00 24.16 -20.66
CA LYS A 147 -14.25 25.62 -20.73
C LYS A 147 -15.73 25.93 -20.54
N LYS A 148 -16.61 25.17 -21.18
CA LYS A 148 -18.06 25.29 -21.01
C LYS A 148 -18.49 25.05 -19.58
N PHE A 149 -18.02 23.97 -18.97
CA PHE A 149 -18.28 23.65 -17.56
C PHE A 149 -17.85 24.78 -16.61
N LEU A 150 -16.62 25.31 -16.78
CA LEU A 150 -16.11 26.41 -15.93
C LEU A 150 -16.90 27.70 -16.08
N ALA A 151 -17.40 27.98 -17.29
CA ALA A 151 -18.28 29.12 -17.52
C ALA A 151 -19.67 28.93 -16.86
N GLU A 152 -20.22 27.74 -16.97
CA GLU A 152 -21.53 27.40 -16.38
C GLU A 152 -21.48 27.29 -14.86
N TYR A 153 -20.36 26.80 -14.28
CA TYR A 153 -20.19 26.66 -12.83
C TYR A 153 -20.49 27.97 -12.09
N LYS A 154 -20.01 29.12 -12.59
CA LYS A 154 -20.22 30.43 -11.96
C LYS A 154 -21.69 30.86 -11.92
N THR A 155 -22.48 30.44 -12.90
CA THR A 155 -23.89 30.79 -13.04
C THR A 155 -24.82 29.79 -12.37
N GLN A 156 -24.55 28.49 -12.50
CA GLN A 156 -25.42 27.42 -12.00
C GLN A 156 -25.26 27.15 -10.49
N SER A 157 -24.08 27.38 -9.92
CA SER A 157 -23.85 27.22 -8.47
C SER A 157 -24.69 28.19 -7.62
N GLN A 158 -25.16 29.29 -8.22
CA GLN A 158 -26.02 30.31 -7.56
C GLN A 158 -27.53 30.05 -7.76
N ALA A 159 -27.91 29.26 -8.76
CA ALA A 159 -29.31 29.13 -9.20
C ALA A 159 -30.08 27.96 -8.56
N ASN A 160 -29.40 26.84 -8.25
CA ASN A 160 -30.05 25.62 -7.73
C ASN A 160 -29.14 24.88 -6.71
N PRO A 161 -29.53 24.79 -5.41
CA PRO A 161 -28.70 24.17 -4.36
C PRO A 161 -28.36 22.68 -4.57
N GLN A 162 -29.25 21.90 -5.20
CA GLN A 162 -28.97 20.48 -5.48
C GLN A 162 -27.97 20.29 -6.62
N MET A 163 -28.12 21.08 -7.69
CA MET A 163 -27.13 21.08 -8.79
C MET A 163 -25.81 21.72 -8.36
N ALA A 164 -25.84 22.74 -7.51
CA ALA A 164 -24.66 23.40 -6.96
C ALA A 164 -23.68 22.40 -6.35
N LYS A 165 -24.18 21.44 -5.56
CA LYS A 165 -23.33 20.43 -4.90
C LYS A 165 -22.62 19.49 -5.88
N GLN A 166 -23.30 19.08 -6.96
CA GLN A 166 -22.71 18.26 -8.01
C GLN A 166 -21.65 19.04 -8.84
N TYR A 167 -21.96 20.27 -9.21
CA TYR A 167 -21.03 21.16 -9.91
C TYR A 167 -19.79 21.46 -9.04
N GLU A 168 -19.97 21.66 -7.74
CA GLU A 168 -18.89 21.89 -6.80
C GLU A 168 -17.93 20.69 -6.70
N SER A 169 -18.46 19.47 -6.66
CA SER A 169 -17.64 18.25 -6.62
C SER A 169 -16.77 18.11 -7.88
N VAL A 170 -17.35 18.34 -9.06
CA VAL A 170 -16.61 18.30 -10.34
C VAL A 170 -15.59 19.43 -10.42
N TYR A 171 -15.91 20.62 -9.90
CA TYR A 171 -14.99 21.76 -9.86
C TYR A 171 -13.80 21.49 -8.94
N LYS A 172 -14.02 20.96 -7.73
CA LYS A 172 -12.95 20.58 -6.79
C LYS A 172 -12.06 19.50 -7.40
N TYR A 173 -12.67 18.50 -8.03
CA TYR A 173 -11.93 17.46 -8.73
C TYR A 173 -11.06 18.04 -9.84
N TRP A 174 -11.60 18.94 -10.67
CA TRP A 174 -10.83 19.60 -11.72
C TRP A 174 -9.67 20.43 -11.14
N THR A 175 -9.90 21.22 -10.11
CA THR A 175 -8.86 22.04 -9.45
C THR A 175 -7.72 21.17 -8.94
N PHE A 176 -8.06 20.02 -8.36
CA PHE A 176 -7.08 19.01 -7.93
C PHE A 176 -6.28 18.47 -9.12
N ILE A 177 -6.94 18.08 -10.20
CA ILE A 177 -6.28 17.57 -11.43
C ILE A 177 -5.36 18.63 -12.04
N GLU A 178 -5.81 19.88 -12.16
CA GLU A 178 -4.99 20.98 -12.71
C GLU A 178 -3.72 21.21 -11.88
N LYS A 179 -3.85 21.27 -10.55
CA LYS A 179 -2.72 21.41 -9.62
C LYS A 179 -1.73 20.24 -9.77
N THR A 180 -2.23 19.03 -9.76
CA THR A 180 -1.40 17.82 -9.89
C THR A 180 -0.73 17.73 -11.25
N LEU A 181 -1.43 18.11 -12.31
CA LEU A 181 -0.86 18.17 -13.68
C LEU A 181 0.29 19.18 -13.77
N ARG A 182 0.15 20.38 -13.18
CA ARG A 182 1.25 21.36 -13.10
C ARG A 182 2.47 20.80 -12.36
N GLN A 183 2.26 20.13 -11.25
CA GLN A 183 3.32 19.48 -10.48
C GLN A 183 4.01 18.37 -11.28
N GLN A 184 3.23 17.54 -11.97
CA GLN A 184 3.76 16.48 -12.84
C GLN A 184 4.60 17.08 -13.99
N LEU A 185 4.11 18.11 -14.64
CA LEU A 185 4.84 18.78 -15.72
C LEU A 185 6.16 19.38 -15.22
N LEU A 186 6.16 20.01 -14.04
CA LEU A 186 7.37 20.55 -13.43
C LEU A 186 8.39 19.43 -13.13
N ALA A 187 7.90 18.32 -12.54
CA ALA A 187 8.74 17.16 -12.24
C ALA A 187 9.32 16.55 -13.53
N GLN A 188 8.53 16.42 -14.58
CA GLN A 188 8.99 15.94 -15.90
C GLN A 188 10.05 16.87 -16.52
N LYS A 189 9.85 18.19 -16.43
CA LYS A 189 10.84 19.17 -16.91
C LYS A 189 12.16 19.05 -16.13
N PHE A 190 12.08 18.95 -14.81
CA PHE A 190 13.24 18.78 -13.96
C PHE A 190 13.99 17.45 -14.23
N GLN A 191 13.25 16.34 -14.34
CA GLN A 191 13.82 15.04 -14.72
C GLN A 191 14.42 15.08 -16.12
N GLY A 192 13.75 15.74 -17.07
CA GLY A 192 14.27 15.94 -18.43
C GLY A 192 15.57 16.72 -18.45
N LEU A 193 15.64 17.83 -17.69
CA LEU A 193 16.87 18.60 -17.54
C LEU A 193 17.99 17.73 -16.96
N PHE A 194 17.71 16.99 -15.90
CA PHE A 194 18.68 16.10 -15.27
C PHE A 194 19.14 15.00 -16.25
N ALA A 195 18.23 14.38 -16.99
CA ALA A 195 18.54 13.37 -17.99
C ALA A 195 19.41 13.92 -19.13
N HIS A 196 19.23 15.19 -19.49
CA HIS A 196 20.07 15.85 -20.51
C HIS A 196 21.48 16.22 -20.02
N CYS A 197 21.72 16.25 -18.70
CA CYS A 197 23.06 16.39 -18.13
C CYS A 197 23.88 15.10 -18.19
N LEU A 198 23.23 13.95 -18.38
CA LEU A 198 23.90 12.64 -18.52
C LEU A 198 24.36 12.48 -19.96
N LEU A 199 25.62 12.77 -20.21
CA LEU A 199 26.23 12.78 -21.54
C LEU A 199 27.07 11.53 -21.74
N ALA A 200 26.67 10.66 -22.66
CA ALA A 200 27.52 9.59 -23.17
C ALA A 200 28.29 10.07 -24.42
N ASN A 201 29.57 9.80 -24.46
CA ASN A 201 30.41 10.15 -25.62
C ASN A 201 30.81 8.90 -26.42
N LYS A 202 31.32 9.12 -27.65
CA LYS A 202 31.70 8.02 -28.56
C LYS A 202 32.85 7.16 -28.04
N VAL A 203 33.74 7.72 -27.19
CA VAL A 203 34.88 7.01 -26.63
C VAL A 203 34.41 6.03 -25.58
N GLU A 204 33.59 6.49 -24.65
CA GLU A 204 32.96 5.65 -23.60
C GLU A 204 32.08 4.55 -24.23
N ALA A 205 31.28 4.91 -25.26
CA ALA A 205 30.48 3.96 -26.00
C ALA A 205 31.33 2.87 -26.67
N LYS A 206 32.50 3.24 -27.22
CA LYS A 206 33.45 2.30 -27.82
C LYS A 206 34.12 1.40 -26.75
N MET A 207 34.45 1.96 -25.60
CA MET A 207 35.00 1.21 -24.48
C MET A 207 33.96 0.19 -23.97
N ALA A 208 32.73 0.61 -23.67
CA ALA A 208 31.66 -0.26 -23.20
C ALA A 208 31.33 -1.37 -24.22
N PHE A 209 31.32 -1.06 -25.50
CA PHE A 209 31.16 -2.05 -26.56
C PHE A 209 32.29 -3.09 -26.53
N ASN A 210 33.57 -2.66 -26.43
CA ASN A 210 34.69 -3.58 -26.37
C ASN A 210 34.63 -4.47 -25.12
N GLU A 211 34.32 -3.90 -23.96
CA GLU A 211 34.17 -4.60 -22.67
C GLU A 211 33.12 -5.72 -22.71
N GLN A 212 32.06 -5.53 -23.49
CA GLN A 212 31.00 -6.52 -23.70
C GLN A 212 31.38 -7.59 -24.72
N HIS A 213 32.22 -7.22 -25.74
CA HIS A 213 32.52 -8.08 -26.87
C HIS A 213 33.86 -8.77 -26.75
N GLU A 214 34.78 -8.29 -25.91
CA GLU A 214 36.04 -8.97 -25.66
C GLU A 214 35.84 -10.07 -24.62
N GLU A 215 36.00 -11.33 -25.07
CA GLU A 215 35.86 -12.51 -24.25
C GLU A 215 37.21 -13.17 -24.03
N SER A 216 37.44 -13.60 -22.81
CA SER A 216 38.60 -14.41 -22.45
C SER A 216 38.17 -15.83 -22.10
N GLN A 217 38.97 -16.78 -22.50
CA GLN A 217 38.92 -18.18 -22.06
C GLN A 217 40.06 -18.40 -21.09
N ILE A 218 39.78 -18.99 -19.94
CA ILE A 218 40.77 -19.20 -18.89
C ILE A 218 40.74 -20.64 -18.37
N GLN A 219 41.90 -21.13 -17.99
CA GLN A 219 41.98 -22.16 -16.96
C GLN A 219 42.08 -21.50 -15.61
N LEU A 220 41.12 -21.80 -14.75
CA LEU A 220 40.96 -21.21 -13.43
C LEU A 220 41.33 -22.24 -12.37
N ALA A 221 42.16 -21.81 -11.42
CA ALA A 221 42.42 -22.53 -10.20
C ALA A 221 41.82 -21.74 -9.02
N SER A 222 40.91 -22.34 -8.28
CA SER A 222 40.15 -21.72 -7.22
C SER A 222 40.35 -22.39 -5.87
N LEU A 223 40.52 -21.60 -4.81
CA LEU A 223 40.47 -22.01 -3.41
C LEU A 223 39.30 -21.30 -2.74
N ALA A 224 38.26 -22.03 -2.39
CA ALA A 224 37.08 -21.47 -1.73
C ALA A 224 37.38 -21.09 -0.26
N TYR A 225 36.78 -20.05 0.26
CA TYR A 225 36.89 -19.68 1.69
C TYR A 225 36.37 -20.78 2.61
N THR A 226 35.40 -21.56 2.15
CA THR A 226 34.87 -22.74 2.87
C THR A 226 35.89 -23.84 3.09
N SER A 227 37.01 -23.83 2.36
CA SER A 227 38.13 -24.79 2.56
C SER A 227 38.91 -24.53 3.84
N ILE A 228 38.72 -23.40 4.49
CA ILE A 228 39.29 -23.03 5.79
C ILE A 228 38.19 -23.06 6.83
N ASP A 229 38.41 -23.89 7.87
CA ASP A 229 37.53 -23.96 9.02
C ASP A 229 37.57 -22.61 9.78
N ASP A 230 36.38 -22.10 10.18
CA ASP A 230 36.22 -20.85 10.92
C ASP A 230 37.03 -20.86 12.24
N ASN A 231 37.13 -22.02 12.90
CA ASN A 231 37.88 -22.19 14.13
C ASN A 231 39.40 -21.99 13.99
N LYS A 232 39.91 -22.00 12.78
CA LYS A 232 41.32 -21.74 12.48
C LYS A 232 41.62 -20.25 12.29
N VAL A 233 40.62 -19.41 12.31
CA VAL A 233 40.74 -17.98 12.09
C VAL A 233 40.48 -17.23 13.40
N GLN A 234 41.51 -16.55 13.91
CA GLN A 234 41.36 -15.70 15.07
C GLN A 234 41.03 -14.27 14.66
N ILE A 235 39.96 -13.73 15.22
CA ILE A 235 39.52 -12.36 15.02
C ILE A 235 39.72 -11.58 16.32
N SER A 236 40.49 -10.53 16.28
CA SER A 236 40.68 -9.63 17.42
C SER A 236 39.72 -8.43 17.35
N ASP A 237 39.50 -7.75 18.47
CA ASP A 237 38.74 -6.50 18.51
C ASP A 237 39.39 -5.38 17.67
N ALA A 238 40.74 -5.41 17.53
CA ALA A 238 41.47 -4.50 16.63
C ALA A 238 41.10 -4.73 15.18
N ASP A 239 40.99 -5.99 14.74
CA ASP A 239 40.53 -6.35 13.38
C ASP A 239 39.11 -5.85 13.11
N LEU A 240 38.19 -6.09 14.06
CA LEU A 240 36.80 -5.63 13.96
C LEU A 240 36.73 -4.11 13.85
N LYS A 241 37.47 -3.40 14.67
CA LYS A 241 37.51 -1.91 14.68
C LYS A 241 38.09 -1.35 13.40
N ALA A 242 39.17 -1.94 12.88
CA ALA A 242 39.80 -1.53 11.63
C ALA A 242 38.82 -1.72 10.45
N LYS A 243 38.18 -2.90 10.37
CA LYS A 243 37.23 -3.22 9.32
C LYS A 243 35.95 -2.39 9.41
N TYR A 244 35.45 -2.14 10.63
CA TYR A 244 34.33 -1.23 10.83
C TYR A 244 34.63 0.17 10.29
N ASN A 245 35.82 0.73 10.56
CA ASN A 245 36.19 2.04 10.08
C ASN A 245 36.25 2.12 8.54
N GLU A 246 36.72 1.05 7.87
CA GLU A 246 36.68 0.92 6.43
C GLU A 246 35.25 0.90 5.90
N MET A 247 34.36 0.13 6.56
CA MET A 247 32.98 -0.08 6.14
C MET A 247 32.00 0.97 6.67
N LYS A 248 32.43 1.89 7.54
CA LYS A 248 31.59 2.86 8.25
C LYS A 248 30.57 3.59 7.37
N PRO A 249 30.90 4.03 6.13
CA PRO A 249 29.92 4.66 5.25
C PRO A 249 28.70 3.78 4.92
N ARG A 250 28.84 2.46 4.95
CA ARG A 250 27.75 1.50 4.70
C ARG A 250 26.74 1.42 5.85
N PHE A 251 27.13 1.86 7.05
CA PHE A 251 26.30 1.83 8.26
C PHE A 251 25.69 3.20 8.57
N LYS A 252 25.66 4.09 7.57
CA LYS A 252 25.02 5.39 7.73
C LYS A 252 23.50 5.24 7.73
N GLN A 253 22.88 5.79 8.77
CA GLN A 253 21.44 5.84 8.97
C GLN A 253 20.95 7.28 8.84
N TYR A 254 19.91 7.48 8.09
CA TYR A 254 19.38 8.82 7.79
C TYR A 254 18.09 9.13 8.55
N VAL A 255 17.43 8.12 9.10
CA VAL A 255 16.20 8.23 9.87
C VAL A 255 16.42 7.57 11.23
N GLU A 256 15.90 8.17 12.29
CA GLU A 256 15.92 7.55 13.62
C GLU A 256 14.98 6.35 13.65
N SER A 257 15.43 5.24 14.27
CA SER A 257 14.63 4.03 14.42
C SER A 257 14.73 3.44 15.82
N ARG A 258 13.81 2.56 16.14
CA ARG A 258 13.73 1.82 17.40
C ARG A 258 13.82 0.32 17.15
N ASP A 259 14.59 -0.39 17.98
CA ASP A 259 14.51 -1.83 18.06
C ASP A 259 13.66 -2.20 19.26
N ILE A 260 12.73 -3.12 19.09
CA ILE A 260 11.80 -3.53 20.13
C ILE A 260 11.75 -5.03 20.28
N LYS A 261 11.41 -5.44 21.50
CA LYS A 261 10.83 -6.75 21.79
C LYS A 261 9.37 -6.56 22.15
N TYR A 262 8.52 -7.48 21.77
CA TYR A 262 7.09 -7.35 22.06
C TYR A 262 6.44 -8.70 22.27
N ILE A 263 5.33 -8.69 23.01
CA ILE A 263 4.43 -9.83 23.13
C ILE A 263 3.08 -9.36 22.60
N ASP A 264 2.57 -10.07 21.61
CA ASP A 264 1.24 -9.90 21.05
C ASP A 264 0.40 -11.13 21.34
N VAL A 265 -0.72 -10.92 22.01
CA VAL A 265 -1.67 -11.97 22.39
C VAL A 265 -2.95 -11.75 21.63
N GLN A 266 -3.15 -12.50 20.55
CA GLN A 266 -4.42 -12.51 19.83
C GLN A 266 -5.47 -13.28 20.60
N VAL A 267 -6.56 -12.62 20.97
CA VAL A 267 -7.71 -13.23 21.63
C VAL A 267 -8.54 -13.97 20.58
N LYS A 268 -8.66 -15.29 20.76
CA LYS A 268 -9.43 -16.16 19.86
C LYS A 268 -10.68 -16.68 20.57
N ALA A 269 -11.69 -17.01 19.79
CA ALA A 269 -12.90 -17.65 20.31
C ALA A 269 -12.55 -18.92 21.07
N SER A 270 -13.13 -19.10 22.25
CA SER A 270 -13.03 -20.33 23.03
C SER A 270 -13.91 -21.43 22.47
N ALA A 271 -13.70 -22.66 22.93
CA ALA A 271 -14.60 -23.79 22.60
C ALA A 271 -16.05 -23.53 23.08
N ALA A 272 -16.21 -22.79 24.17
CA ALA A 272 -17.54 -22.38 24.65
C ALA A 272 -18.21 -21.37 23.70
N ASP A 273 -17.45 -20.39 23.18
CA ASP A 273 -17.96 -19.42 22.20
C ASP A 273 -18.38 -20.11 20.90
N ALA A 274 -17.56 -21.04 20.40
CA ALA A 274 -17.90 -21.83 19.23
C ALA A 274 -19.15 -22.68 19.46
N ALA A 275 -19.29 -23.34 20.60
CA ALA A 275 -20.46 -24.13 20.96
C ALA A 275 -21.73 -23.26 21.07
N ALA A 276 -21.62 -22.05 21.63
CA ALA A 276 -22.73 -21.11 21.70
C ALA A 276 -23.19 -20.68 20.31
N LEU A 277 -22.26 -20.38 19.40
CA LEU A 277 -22.58 -20.04 18.01
C LEU A 277 -23.21 -21.22 17.26
N HIS A 278 -22.70 -22.44 17.46
CA HIS A 278 -23.33 -23.65 16.89
C HIS A 278 -24.79 -23.84 17.36
N LYS A 279 -25.08 -23.55 18.63
CA LYS A 279 -26.46 -23.60 19.16
C LYS A 279 -27.36 -22.54 18.50
N GLU A 280 -26.83 -21.33 18.30
CA GLU A 280 -27.51 -20.26 17.56
C GLU A 280 -27.82 -20.69 16.14
N PHE A 281 -26.83 -21.28 15.45
CA PHE A 281 -26.97 -21.79 14.08
C PHE A 281 -27.99 -22.93 13.96
N ALA A 282 -28.11 -23.78 14.98
CA ALA A 282 -29.14 -24.80 15.01
C ALA A 282 -30.57 -24.19 15.04
N THR A 283 -30.72 -23.02 15.69
CA THR A 283 -31.99 -22.25 15.68
C THR A 283 -32.22 -21.62 14.32
N TYR A 284 -31.22 -20.92 13.75
CA TYR A 284 -31.34 -20.37 12.40
C TYR A 284 -31.63 -21.43 11.33
N GLY A 285 -31.08 -22.64 11.50
CA GLY A 285 -31.37 -23.75 10.59
C GLY A 285 -32.85 -24.16 10.58
N LYS A 286 -33.48 -24.20 11.75
CA LYS A 286 -34.93 -24.45 11.89
C LYS A 286 -35.75 -23.31 11.30
N ASP A 287 -35.38 -22.07 11.62
CA ASP A 287 -36.08 -20.88 11.16
C ASP A 287 -35.99 -20.74 9.63
N LEU A 288 -34.81 -20.95 9.05
CA LEU A 288 -34.63 -20.96 7.60
C LEU A 288 -35.43 -22.06 6.94
N ALA A 289 -35.44 -23.28 7.49
CA ALA A 289 -36.20 -24.40 6.92
C ALA A 289 -37.72 -24.10 6.89
N ALA A 290 -38.25 -23.49 7.94
CA ALA A 290 -39.67 -23.15 8.08
C ALA A 290 -40.08 -21.90 7.28
N ALA A 291 -39.19 -20.96 7.05
CA ALA A 291 -39.53 -19.68 6.42
C ALA A 291 -39.89 -19.84 4.93
N ALA A 292 -41.04 -19.38 4.50
CA ALA A 292 -41.41 -19.25 3.08
C ALA A 292 -40.57 -18.12 2.43
N ASP A 293 -40.42 -16.96 3.12
CA ASP A 293 -39.48 -15.90 2.78
C ASP A 293 -38.39 -15.83 3.85
N PRO A 294 -37.14 -16.14 3.53
CA PRO A 294 -36.04 -16.14 4.50
C PRO A 294 -35.47 -14.76 4.77
N SER A 295 -35.98 -13.69 4.19
CA SER A 295 -35.45 -12.32 4.31
C SER A 295 -35.25 -11.88 5.77
N ASP A 296 -36.26 -12.13 6.61
CA ASP A 296 -36.23 -11.75 8.02
C ASP A 296 -35.23 -12.57 8.84
N VAL A 297 -35.07 -13.85 8.53
CA VAL A 297 -34.12 -14.71 9.23
C VAL A 297 -32.69 -14.26 8.93
N VAL A 298 -32.38 -14.02 7.65
CA VAL A 298 -31.05 -13.53 7.27
C VAL A 298 -30.76 -12.16 7.89
N ARG A 299 -31.72 -11.24 7.85
CA ARG A 299 -31.58 -9.91 8.45
C ARG A 299 -31.35 -9.97 9.97
N LYS A 300 -32.15 -10.76 10.69
CA LYS A 300 -32.03 -10.94 12.17
C LYS A 300 -30.74 -11.62 12.55
N SER A 301 -30.21 -12.52 11.72
CA SER A 301 -28.95 -13.21 11.98
C SER A 301 -27.72 -12.30 11.83
N THR A 302 -27.86 -11.09 11.29
CA THR A 302 -26.73 -10.21 10.94
C THR A 302 -25.70 -10.91 10.06
N SER A 303 -26.18 -11.67 9.06
CA SER A 303 -25.34 -12.43 8.14
C SER A 303 -24.37 -11.54 7.37
N LEU A 304 -23.14 -12.03 7.16
CA LEU A 304 -22.15 -11.41 6.28
C LEU A 304 -22.53 -11.45 4.80
N VAL A 305 -23.52 -12.29 4.43
CA VAL A 305 -24.04 -12.41 3.06
C VAL A 305 -25.46 -11.86 3.03
N ASN A 306 -25.67 -10.86 2.21
CA ASN A 306 -26.98 -10.24 2.04
C ASN A 306 -27.92 -11.15 1.23
N TYR A 307 -29.21 -11.15 1.59
CA TYR A 307 -30.26 -11.82 0.83
C TYR A 307 -31.11 -10.80 0.08
N ILE A 308 -30.95 -10.73 -1.23
CA ILE A 308 -31.70 -9.79 -2.07
C ILE A 308 -33.00 -10.38 -2.65
N GLY A 309 -33.21 -11.72 -2.56
CA GLY A 309 -34.45 -12.38 -2.89
C GLY A 309 -34.79 -12.44 -4.40
N VAL A 310 -33.81 -12.25 -5.28
CA VAL A 310 -33.94 -12.34 -6.74
C VAL A 310 -32.95 -13.36 -7.32
N PRO A 311 -33.20 -13.89 -8.54
CA PRO A 311 -32.27 -14.81 -9.19
C PRO A 311 -30.92 -14.12 -9.53
N VAL A 312 -29.82 -14.68 -9.05
CA VAL A 312 -28.44 -14.21 -9.31
C VAL A 312 -27.56 -15.36 -9.80
N THR A 313 -26.41 -15.03 -10.40
CA THR A 313 -25.47 -16.06 -10.83
C THR A 313 -24.69 -16.60 -9.64
N LYS A 314 -23.99 -17.71 -9.83
CA LYS A 314 -23.18 -18.36 -8.80
C LYS A 314 -22.07 -17.46 -8.24
N GLU A 315 -21.56 -16.60 -9.08
CA GLU A 315 -20.48 -15.63 -8.76
C GLU A 315 -20.91 -14.52 -7.78
N ALA A 316 -22.21 -14.35 -7.55
CA ALA A 316 -22.74 -13.43 -6.53
C ALA A 316 -22.51 -13.93 -5.10
N PHE A 317 -22.18 -15.20 -4.92
CA PHE A 317 -21.97 -15.82 -3.62
C PHE A 317 -20.47 -16.02 -3.33
N PRO A 318 -20.04 -15.93 -2.06
CA PRO A 318 -18.71 -16.36 -1.65
C PRO A 318 -18.41 -17.79 -2.12
N TYR A 319 -17.16 -18.05 -2.45
CA TYR A 319 -16.74 -19.34 -3.03
C TYR A 319 -17.14 -20.56 -2.18
N ASP A 320 -16.99 -20.47 -0.86
CA ASP A 320 -17.37 -21.52 0.10
C ASP A 320 -18.87 -21.82 0.11
N ILE A 321 -19.71 -20.86 -0.26
CA ILE A 321 -21.16 -21.04 -0.44
C ILE A 321 -21.46 -21.56 -1.84
N ALA A 322 -20.88 -20.91 -2.84
CA ALA A 322 -21.13 -21.18 -4.27
C ALA A 322 -20.93 -22.66 -4.63
N GLN A 323 -19.90 -23.31 -4.09
CA GLN A 323 -19.60 -24.73 -4.36
C GLN A 323 -20.71 -25.72 -3.94
N HIS A 324 -21.60 -25.33 -3.02
CA HIS A 324 -22.69 -26.18 -2.53
C HIS A 324 -23.99 -26.03 -3.33
N LEU A 325 -24.19 -24.88 -4.02
CA LEU A 325 -25.47 -24.56 -4.67
C LEU A 325 -25.88 -25.56 -5.74
N ASP A 326 -24.93 -26.13 -6.48
CA ASP A 326 -25.24 -27.07 -7.57
C ASP A 326 -25.78 -28.39 -7.05
N SER A 327 -25.33 -28.85 -5.91
CA SER A 327 -25.70 -30.15 -5.32
C SER A 327 -26.92 -30.10 -4.41
N MET A 328 -27.37 -28.90 -4.02
CA MET A 328 -28.53 -28.73 -3.13
C MET A 328 -29.85 -28.91 -3.90
N ALA A 329 -30.82 -29.56 -3.26
CA ALA A 329 -32.18 -29.59 -3.74
C ALA A 329 -32.89 -28.25 -3.45
N VAL A 330 -33.76 -27.83 -4.39
CA VAL A 330 -34.56 -26.61 -4.19
C VAL A 330 -35.50 -26.80 -2.98
N GLY A 331 -35.60 -25.79 -2.14
CA GLY A 331 -36.33 -25.78 -0.87
C GLY A 331 -35.55 -26.36 0.30
N SER A 332 -34.39 -27.00 0.10
CA SER A 332 -33.60 -27.59 1.17
C SER A 332 -32.73 -26.57 1.90
N THR A 333 -32.46 -26.88 3.17
CA THR A 333 -31.48 -26.11 4.00
C THR A 333 -30.29 -27.04 4.29
N SER A 334 -29.08 -26.50 4.15
CA SER A 334 -27.84 -27.24 4.46
C SER A 334 -27.73 -27.63 5.92
N LYS A 335 -26.81 -28.54 6.24
CA LYS A 335 -26.27 -28.64 7.60
C LYS A 335 -25.43 -27.40 7.87
N VAL A 336 -25.08 -27.16 9.15
CA VAL A 336 -24.10 -26.15 9.52
C VAL A 336 -22.75 -26.51 8.88
N LEU A 337 -22.21 -25.62 8.09
CA LEU A 337 -20.93 -25.76 7.40
C LEU A 337 -19.91 -24.84 8.10
N GLU A 338 -18.82 -25.43 8.55
CA GLU A 338 -17.71 -24.69 9.11
C GLU A 338 -16.67 -24.44 8.02
N ASN A 339 -16.31 -23.17 7.82
CA ASN A 339 -15.22 -22.79 6.96
C ASN A 339 -14.02 -22.36 7.84
N LYS A 340 -13.02 -23.24 7.93
CA LYS A 340 -11.82 -22.99 8.73
C LYS A 340 -10.88 -21.93 8.11
N ALA A 341 -11.01 -21.67 6.82
CA ALA A 341 -10.13 -20.72 6.14
C ALA A 341 -10.44 -19.26 6.52
N ASP A 342 -11.71 -18.94 6.74
CA ASP A 342 -12.17 -17.61 7.16
C ASP A 342 -12.80 -17.60 8.56
N ASN A 343 -12.73 -18.73 9.29
CA ASN A 343 -13.24 -18.88 10.64
C ASN A 343 -14.74 -18.54 10.77
N THR A 344 -15.57 -19.07 9.83
CA THR A 344 -17.01 -18.81 9.79
C THR A 344 -17.85 -20.08 9.93
N LEU A 345 -19.09 -19.92 10.43
CA LEU A 345 -20.17 -20.89 10.28
C LEU A 345 -21.14 -20.42 9.21
N ASN A 346 -21.63 -21.34 8.41
CA ASN A 346 -22.48 -21.08 7.28
C ASN A 346 -23.72 -22.00 7.29
N LEU A 347 -24.90 -21.43 6.93
CA LEU A 347 -26.10 -22.15 6.60
C LEU A 347 -26.63 -21.63 5.27
N ILE A 348 -27.12 -22.52 4.41
CA ILE A 348 -27.60 -22.18 3.07
C ILE A 348 -29.01 -22.76 2.93
N LYS A 349 -29.99 -21.94 2.54
CA LYS A 349 -31.29 -22.39 2.02
C LYS A 349 -31.37 -22.07 0.55
N LEU A 350 -31.46 -23.07 -0.29
CA LEU A 350 -31.70 -22.90 -1.73
C LEU A 350 -33.20 -22.71 -2.00
N VAL A 351 -33.61 -21.47 -2.24
CA VAL A 351 -35.02 -21.12 -2.50
C VAL A 351 -35.42 -21.47 -3.92
N ALA A 352 -34.57 -21.16 -4.91
CA ALA A 352 -34.81 -21.46 -6.31
C ALA A 352 -33.52 -21.71 -7.09
N LYS A 353 -33.60 -22.56 -8.12
CA LYS A 353 -32.52 -22.82 -9.10
C LYS A 353 -33.19 -22.94 -10.47
N GLN A 354 -32.89 -22.04 -11.38
CA GLN A 354 -33.59 -21.91 -12.65
C GLN A 354 -32.62 -21.56 -13.79
N GLN A 355 -32.94 -22.00 -15.00
CA GLN A 355 -32.27 -21.54 -16.23
C GLN A 355 -32.94 -20.24 -16.69
N LEU A 356 -32.22 -19.14 -16.55
CA LEU A 356 -32.68 -17.77 -16.83
C LEU A 356 -31.66 -17.01 -17.68
N PRO A 357 -32.12 -16.00 -18.45
CA PRO A 357 -31.21 -15.22 -19.27
C PRO A 357 -30.27 -14.35 -18.39
N ASP A 358 -28.98 -14.29 -18.70
CA ASP A 358 -28.08 -13.33 -18.08
C ASP A 358 -28.38 -11.91 -18.52
N SER A 359 -28.70 -11.72 -19.80
CA SER A 359 -28.99 -10.43 -20.40
C SER A 359 -30.39 -10.38 -20.96
N ILE A 360 -31.16 -9.37 -20.59
CA ILE A 360 -32.57 -9.19 -20.97
C ILE A 360 -32.72 -7.83 -21.63
N GLN A 361 -33.17 -7.81 -22.88
CA GLN A 361 -33.57 -6.57 -23.53
C GLN A 361 -35.04 -6.30 -23.24
N PHE A 362 -35.36 -5.13 -22.77
CA PHE A 362 -36.70 -4.73 -22.43
C PHE A 362 -36.94 -3.27 -22.81
N ARG A 363 -38.22 -2.88 -22.83
CA ARG A 363 -38.68 -1.51 -22.92
C ARG A 363 -39.84 -1.28 -21.95
N GLN A 364 -40.02 -0.03 -21.54
CA GLN A 364 -40.99 0.29 -20.50
C GLN A 364 -41.69 1.64 -20.74
N ILE A 365 -42.89 1.75 -20.16
CA ILE A 365 -43.64 3.01 -20.07
C ILE A 365 -44.01 3.18 -18.60
N GLN A 366 -43.52 4.26 -17.99
CA GLN A 366 -43.93 4.66 -16.64
C GLN A 366 -45.20 5.50 -16.73
N VAL A 367 -46.22 5.11 -15.97
CA VAL A 367 -47.51 5.78 -15.97
C VAL A 367 -47.72 6.42 -14.60
N ILE A 368 -47.81 7.75 -14.61
CA ILE A 368 -48.06 8.56 -13.41
C ILE A 368 -49.43 9.23 -13.58
N GLY A 369 -50.17 9.37 -12.47
CA GLY A 369 -51.43 10.08 -12.41
C GLY A 369 -51.49 11.04 -11.21
N ALA A 370 -52.43 11.94 -11.19
CA ALA A 370 -52.66 12.80 -10.02
C ALA A 370 -53.09 12.01 -8.78
N THR A 371 -53.73 10.83 -9.01
CA THR A 371 -54.08 9.85 -7.99
C THR A 371 -53.66 8.44 -8.46
N ALA A 372 -53.50 7.51 -7.53
CA ALA A 372 -53.16 6.11 -7.83
C ALA A 372 -54.23 5.44 -8.75
N ASP A 373 -55.51 5.76 -8.52
CA ASP A 373 -56.59 5.24 -9.35
C ASP A 373 -56.56 5.74 -10.80
N GLU A 374 -56.20 7.02 -10.98
CA GLU A 374 -56.02 7.60 -12.31
C GLU A 374 -54.84 6.98 -13.06
N ALA A 375 -53.72 6.80 -12.36
CA ALA A 375 -52.54 6.14 -12.91
C ALA A 375 -52.87 4.69 -13.31
N THR A 376 -53.60 3.96 -12.48
CA THR A 376 -54.01 2.57 -12.76
C THR A 376 -54.92 2.51 -14.00
N LYS A 377 -55.96 3.34 -14.08
CA LYS A 377 -56.86 3.39 -15.24
C LYS A 377 -56.15 3.71 -16.56
N ARG A 378 -55.20 4.65 -16.50
CA ARG A 378 -54.34 5.01 -17.65
C ARG A 378 -53.44 3.84 -18.05
N ALA A 379 -52.81 3.20 -17.06
CA ALA A 379 -51.94 2.04 -17.31
C ALA A 379 -52.72 0.86 -17.94
N ASP A 380 -53.95 0.56 -17.44
CA ASP A 380 -54.80 -0.48 -17.99
C ASP A 380 -55.23 -0.17 -19.43
N SER A 381 -55.50 1.10 -19.75
CA SER A 381 -55.80 1.52 -21.11
C SER A 381 -54.61 1.33 -22.05
N ILE A 382 -53.39 1.72 -21.61
CA ILE A 382 -52.17 1.52 -22.40
C ILE A 382 -51.87 0.03 -22.56
N TYR A 383 -51.98 -0.74 -21.50
CA TYR A 383 -51.74 -2.17 -21.49
C TYR A 383 -52.69 -2.88 -22.48
N THR A 384 -53.99 -2.54 -22.45
CA THR A 384 -55.02 -3.08 -23.36
C THR A 384 -54.71 -2.72 -24.80
N ALA A 385 -54.32 -1.48 -25.10
CA ALA A 385 -53.94 -1.04 -26.44
C ALA A 385 -52.70 -1.81 -26.94
N LEU A 386 -51.70 -1.99 -26.12
CA LEU A 386 -50.48 -2.76 -26.46
C LEU A 386 -50.80 -4.24 -26.71
N LYS A 387 -51.70 -4.84 -25.93
CA LYS A 387 -52.16 -6.20 -26.14
C LYS A 387 -52.95 -6.35 -27.44
N ALA A 388 -53.66 -5.31 -27.87
CA ALA A 388 -54.37 -5.24 -29.14
C ALA A 388 -53.45 -4.96 -30.36
N GLY A 389 -52.14 -4.84 -30.15
CA GLY A 389 -51.15 -4.67 -31.20
C GLY A 389 -50.73 -3.23 -31.49
N ALA A 390 -51.07 -2.28 -30.63
CA ALA A 390 -50.59 -0.90 -30.77
C ALA A 390 -49.04 -0.83 -30.68
N ASP A 391 -48.45 0.10 -31.42
CA ASP A 391 -46.99 0.29 -31.38
C ASP A 391 -46.53 0.87 -30.05
N PHE A 392 -45.52 0.23 -29.43
CA PHE A 392 -45.04 0.56 -28.11
C PHE A 392 -44.36 1.92 -28.06
N GLU A 393 -43.57 2.26 -29.08
CA GLU A 393 -42.83 3.52 -29.12
C GLU A 393 -43.74 4.72 -29.37
N VAL A 394 -44.77 4.50 -30.20
CA VAL A 394 -45.82 5.52 -30.46
C VAL A 394 -46.57 5.82 -29.17
N LEU A 395 -46.93 4.80 -28.42
CA LEU A 395 -47.63 5.00 -27.13
C LEU A 395 -46.69 5.62 -26.09
N ALA A 396 -45.43 5.19 -26.01
CA ALA A 396 -44.42 5.80 -25.10
C ALA A 396 -44.27 7.28 -25.37
N LYS A 397 -44.11 7.69 -26.63
CA LYS A 397 -43.99 9.10 -27.04
C LYS A 397 -45.20 9.93 -26.66
N LYS A 398 -46.43 9.35 -26.74
CA LYS A 398 -47.68 10.03 -26.30
C LYS A 398 -47.63 10.39 -24.81
N TYR A 399 -46.84 9.66 -24.00
CA TYR A 399 -46.65 9.90 -22.58
C TYR A 399 -45.28 10.56 -22.26
N GLY A 400 -44.60 11.15 -23.25
CA GLY A 400 -43.36 11.88 -23.09
C GLY A 400 -42.13 11.00 -22.86
N GLN A 401 -42.18 9.73 -23.24
CA GLN A 401 -41.10 8.77 -23.06
C GLN A 401 -40.63 8.22 -24.40
N THR A 402 -39.39 7.74 -24.48
CA THR A 402 -38.82 7.22 -25.75
C THR A 402 -39.32 5.83 -26.09
N GLY A 403 -39.60 4.98 -25.12
CA GLY A 403 -39.93 3.58 -25.31
C GLY A 403 -38.82 2.74 -25.94
N GLU A 404 -37.57 3.25 -25.87
CA GLU A 404 -36.38 2.59 -26.40
C GLU A 404 -36.09 1.27 -25.68
N LYS A 405 -35.49 0.33 -26.44
CA LYS A 405 -35.06 -0.96 -25.90
C LYS A 405 -33.74 -0.82 -25.19
N THR A 406 -33.68 -1.22 -23.92
CA THR A 406 -32.49 -1.21 -23.07
C THR A 406 -32.11 -2.62 -22.63
N TRP A 407 -30.85 -2.87 -22.35
CA TRP A 407 -30.36 -4.12 -21.81
C TRP A 407 -30.16 -4.05 -20.30
N MET A 408 -30.63 -5.05 -19.58
CA MET A 408 -30.29 -5.31 -18.19
C MET A 408 -29.50 -6.61 -18.11
N THR A 409 -28.39 -6.61 -17.38
CA THR A 409 -27.60 -7.81 -17.10
C THR A 409 -27.70 -8.16 -15.61
N THR A 410 -27.54 -9.45 -15.29
CA THR A 410 -27.53 -9.92 -13.90
C THR A 410 -26.52 -9.17 -13.04
N ARG A 411 -25.35 -8.84 -13.62
CA ARG A 411 -24.26 -8.13 -12.94
C ARG A 411 -24.66 -6.75 -12.40
N GLN A 412 -25.65 -6.09 -13.01
CA GLN A 412 -26.10 -4.76 -12.59
C GLN A 412 -26.82 -4.75 -11.24
N TYR A 413 -27.42 -5.89 -10.82
CA TYR A 413 -28.18 -5.94 -9.58
C TYR A 413 -27.68 -6.98 -8.55
N GLN A 414 -26.90 -7.98 -8.98
CA GLN A 414 -26.52 -9.09 -8.10
C GLN A 414 -25.65 -8.73 -6.90
N SER A 415 -24.97 -7.58 -6.94
CA SER A 415 -24.12 -7.07 -5.85
C SER A 415 -24.83 -6.02 -4.99
N ALA A 416 -26.12 -5.78 -5.22
CA ALA A 416 -26.89 -4.82 -4.42
C ALA A 416 -26.98 -5.28 -2.94
N PRO A 417 -26.75 -4.40 -1.97
CA PRO A 417 -26.86 -4.77 -0.56
C PRO A 417 -28.28 -5.08 -0.12
N SER A 418 -29.27 -4.47 -0.76
CA SER A 418 -30.70 -4.73 -0.57
C SER A 418 -31.48 -4.24 -1.79
N LEU A 419 -32.67 -4.78 -1.97
CA LEU A 419 -33.62 -4.32 -2.99
C LEU A 419 -34.95 -4.08 -2.32
N ASP A 420 -35.63 -2.99 -2.69
CA ASP A 420 -37.02 -2.75 -2.31
C ASP A 420 -37.99 -3.73 -3.04
N LYS A 421 -39.22 -3.82 -2.55
CA LYS A 421 -40.19 -4.75 -3.07
C LYS A 421 -40.45 -4.54 -4.57
N ASN A 422 -40.63 -3.28 -5.00
CA ASN A 422 -40.96 -3.00 -6.40
C ASN A 422 -39.82 -3.40 -7.34
N THR A 423 -38.58 -3.12 -6.94
CA THR A 423 -37.38 -3.51 -7.67
C THR A 423 -37.19 -5.03 -7.72
N LYS A 424 -37.48 -5.76 -6.63
CA LYS A 424 -37.50 -7.23 -6.62
C LYS A 424 -38.54 -7.78 -7.61
N ASP A 425 -39.78 -7.32 -7.51
CA ASP A 425 -40.86 -7.75 -8.36
C ASP A 425 -40.57 -7.47 -9.85
N TYR A 426 -39.94 -6.32 -10.12
CA TYR A 426 -39.48 -5.94 -11.46
C TYR A 426 -38.39 -6.87 -12.01
N ILE A 427 -37.36 -7.13 -11.24
CA ILE A 427 -36.27 -8.04 -11.65
C ILE A 427 -36.80 -9.46 -11.86
N ILE A 428 -37.65 -9.94 -10.97
CA ILE A 428 -38.28 -11.27 -11.09
C ILE A 428 -39.15 -11.33 -12.36
N ALA A 429 -39.97 -10.31 -12.61
CA ALA A 429 -40.79 -10.23 -13.79
C ALA A 429 -39.96 -10.28 -15.07
N LEU A 430 -38.93 -9.44 -15.21
CA LEU A 430 -38.05 -9.45 -16.37
C LEU A 430 -37.38 -10.81 -16.61
N ASN A 431 -36.93 -11.47 -15.53
CA ASN A 431 -36.30 -12.79 -15.64
C ASN A 431 -37.30 -13.91 -16.09
N THR A 432 -38.59 -13.79 -15.75
CA THR A 432 -39.57 -14.85 -15.96
C THR A 432 -40.46 -14.64 -17.19
N MET A 433 -40.69 -13.37 -17.61
CA MET A 433 -41.52 -13.04 -18.78
C MET A 433 -40.94 -13.60 -20.07
N SER A 434 -41.77 -14.06 -20.97
CA SER A 434 -41.40 -14.51 -22.33
C SER A 434 -41.06 -13.33 -23.26
N VAL A 435 -40.29 -13.59 -24.33
CA VAL A 435 -40.05 -12.56 -25.37
C VAL A 435 -41.37 -12.15 -26.01
N GLY A 436 -41.62 -10.84 -26.11
CA GLY A 436 -42.85 -10.25 -26.57
C GLY A 436 -43.92 -10.07 -25.49
N GLU A 437 -43.77 -10.68 -24.33
CA GLU A 437 -44.75 -10.57 -23.24
C GLU A 437 -44.76 -9.14 -22.67
N ILE A 438 -45.98 -8.65 -22.37
CA ILE A 438 -46.20 -7.34 -21.78
C ILE A 438 -46.84 -7.53 -20.41
N LYS A 439 -46.39 -6.81 -19.40
CA LYS A 439 -46.92 -6.86 -18.05
C LYS A 439 -47.15 -5.42 -17.52
N ASN A 440 -48.30 -5.23 -16.89
CA ASN A 440 -48.61 -4.02 -16.13
C ASN A 440 -48.26 -4.28 -14.65
N MET A 441 -47.33 -3.50 -14.11
CA MET A 441 -46.80 -3.64 -12.74
C MET A 441 -47.22 -2.42 -11.93
N PRO A 442 -48.05 -2.58 -10.91
CA PRO A 442 -48.39 -1.48 -10.02
C PRO A 442 -47.17 -1.05 -9.19
N LEU A 443 -46.94 0.24 -9.07
CA LEU A 443 -45.94 0.86 -8.20
C LEU A 443 -46.64 1.65 -7.09
N SER A 444 -45.92 2.04 -6.05
CA SER A 444 -46.43 2.84 -4.95
C SER A 444 -47.03 4.18 -5.40
N GLN A 445 -46.52 4.73 -6.50
CA GLN A 445 -46.97 5.99 -7.10
C GLN A 445 -47.10 5.84 -8.63
N GLY A 446 -48.09 5.03 -9.07
CA GLY A 446 -48.34 4.83 -10.50
C GLY A 446 -48.21 3.36 -10.95
N SER A 447 -47.89 3.15 -12.22
CA SER A 447 -47.71 1.82 -12.80
C SER A 447 -46.56 1.83 -13.80
N LEU A 448 -45.95 0.67 -13.99
CA LEU A 448 -44.89 0.43 -14.98
C LEU A 448 -45.35 -0.64 -15.95
N ILE A 449 -45.46 -0.28 -17.23
CA ILE A 449 -45.75 -1.26 -18.29
C ILE A 449 -44.44 -1.67 -18.90
N VAL A 450 -44.13 -2.96 -18.84
CA VAL A 450 -42.85 -3.54 -19.28
C VAL A 450 -43.10 -4.55 -20.38
N GLN A 451 -42.25 -4.56 -21.39
CA GLN A 451 -42.19 -5.58 -22.41
C GLN A 451 -40.79 -6.15 -22.55
N VAL A 452 -40.64 -7.46 -22.53
CA VAL A 452 -39.37 -8.13 -22.86
C VAL A 452 -39.22 -8.21 -24.37
N ALA A 453 -38.11 -7.68 -24.91
CA ALA A 453 -37.86 -7.62 -26.36
C ALA A 453 -36.92 -8.73 -26.84
N ASP A 454 -35.94 -9.13 -26.04
CA ASP A 454 -34.95 -10.16 -26.37
C ASP A 454 -34.32 -10.75 -25.10
N ARG A 455 -33.73 -11.94 -25.22
CA ARG A 455 -33.05 -12.66 -24.14
C ARG A 455 -31.76 -13.28 -24.65
N LYS A 456 -30.66 -13.13 -23.94
CA LYS A 456 -29.35 -13.69 -24.31
C LYS A 456 -28.66 -14.37 -23.13
N ALA A 457 -27.77 -15.32 -23.46
CA ALA A 457 -26.91 -16.00 -22.52
C ALA A 457 -27.70 -16.70 -21.39
N MET A 458 -28.42 -17.78 -21.73
CA MET A 458 -29.12 -18.61 -20.73
C MET A 458 -28.11 -19.23 -19.77
N THR A 459 -28.28 -18.97 -18.47
CA THR A 459 -27.40 -19.43 -17.40
C THR A 459 -28.22 -19.94 -16.20
N THR A 460 -27.61 -20.77 -15.38
CA THR A 460 -28.22 -21.20 -14.13
C THR A 460 -28.13 -20.06 -13.10
N LYS A 461 -29.28 -19.60 -12.65
CA LYS A 461 -29.40 -18.61 -11.57
C LYS A 461 -29.98 -19.25 -10.31
N TYR A 462 -29.56 -18.72 -9.20
CA TYR A 462 -29.88 -19.19 -7.85
C TYR A 462 -30.53 -18.07 -7.05
N THR A 463 -31.56 -18.42 -6.30
CA THR A 463 -32.04 -17.60 -5.19
C THR A 463 -31.75 -18.40 -3.93
N ALA A 464 -30.73 -17.98 -3.18
CA ALA A 464 -30.28 -18.67 -1.98
C ALA A 464 -30.14 -17.71 -0.81
N ALA A 465 -30.71 -18.08 0.33
CA ALA A 465 -30.54 -17.38 1.58
C ALA A 465 -29.37 -17.98 2.34
N VAL A 466 -28.45 -17.13 2.81
CA VAL A 466 -27.24 -17.54 3.51
C VAL A 466 -27.18 -16.87 4.87
N VAL A 467 -26.98 -17.64 5.94
CA VAL A 467 -26.54 -17.14 7.22
C VAL A 467 -25.07 -17.48 7.36
N LYS A 468 -24.21 -16.47 7.30
CA LYS A 468 -22.76 -16.59 7.47
C LYS A 468 -22.31 -15.66 8.60
N LYS A 469 -21.65 -16.22 9.63
CA LYS A 469 -21.14 -15.45 10.77
C LYS A 469 -19.72 -15.90 11.13
N ASN A 470 -18.89 -14.95 11.55
CA ASN A 470 -17.58 -15.24 12.11
C ASN A 470 -17.72 -15.96 13.47
N ILE A 471 -16.82 -16.89 13.74
CA ILE A 471 -16.64 -17.46 15.08
C ILE A 471 -15.82 -16.45 15.88
N THR A 472 -16.48 -15.61 16.69
CA THR A 472 -15.88 -14.54 17.48
C THR A 472 -15.84 -14.92 18.96
N PHE A 473 -14.92 -14.31 19.70
CA PHE A 473 -14.84 -14.48 21.15
C PHE A 473 -15.93 -13.67 21.88
N SER A 474 -16.37 -14.20 23.01
CA SER A 474 -17.29 -13.50 23.92
C SER A 474 -16.53 -12.52 24.83
N LYS A 475 -17.28 -11.64 25.50
CA LYS A 475 -16.76 -10.76 26.53
C LYS A 475 -16.06 -11.52 27.66
N ASP A 476 -16.56 -12.70 28.04
CA ASP A 476 -15.98 -13.53 29.10
C ASP A 476 -14.62 -14.10 28.66
N THR A 477 -14.53 -14.58 27.42
CA THR A 477 -13.27 -15.05 26.83
C THR A 477 -12.24 -13.92 26.76
N TYR A 478 -12.65 -12.73 26.33
CA TYR A 478 -11.79 -11.56 26.30
C TYR A 478 -11.30 -11.18 27.69
N SER A 479 -12.23 -11.06 28.67
CA SER A 479 -11.89 -10.71 30.05
C SER A 479 -10.93 -11.72 30.69
N ALA A 480 -11.10 -13.02 30.43
CA ALA A 480 -10.20 -14.05 30.90
C ALA A 480 -8.79 -13.90 30.29
N ALA A 481 -8.68 -13.66 28.99
CA ALA A 481 -7.41 -13.42 28.31
C ALA A 481 -6.72 -12.14 28.83
N TYR A 482 -7.47 -11.05 28.95
CA TYR A 482 -6.99 -9.77 29.46
C TYR A 482 -6.44 -9.92 30.90
N ASN A 483 -7.24 -10.49 31.80
CA ASN A 483 -6.85 -10.66 33.21
C ASN A 483 -5.61 -11.54 33.35
N LYS A 484 -5.52 -12.61 32.57
CA LYS A 484 -4.35 -13.51 32.58
C LYS A 484 -3.10 -12.76 32.10
N PHE A 485 -3.20 -12.03 31.02
CA PHE A 485 -2.07 -11.29 30.44
C PHE A 485 -1.68 -10.08 31.29
N SER A 486 -2.63 -9.32 31.79
CA SER A 486 -2.40 -8.20 32.71
C SER A 486 -1.72 -8.64 34.02
N SER A 487 -2.12 -9.79 34.58
CA SER A 487 -1.46 -10.39 35.76
C SER A 487 -0.01 -10.76 35.46
N PHE A 488 0.25 -11.32 34.26
CA PHE A 488 1.62 -11.62 33.82
C PHE A 488 2.46 -10.36 33.73
N VAL A 489 1.93 -9.31 33.07
CA VAL A 489 2.63 -8.01 32.89
C VAL A 489 2.93 -7.37 34.25
N SER A 490 1.95 -7.33 35.14
CA SER A 490 2.09 -6.76 36.50
C SER A 490 3.11 -7.48 37.38
N ALA A 491 3.33 -8.79 37.14
CA ALA A 491 4.34 -9.58 37.84
C ALA A 491 5.74 -9.43 37.21
N ASN A 492 5.89 -8.85 36.02
CA ASN A 492 7.14 -8.74 35.26
C ASN A 492 7.35 -7.32 34.75
N LEU A 493 7.65 -6.39 35.65
CA LEU A 493 7.74 -4.96 35.36
C LEU A 493 9.03 -4.55 34.66
N THR A 494 10.05 -5.41 34.63
CA THR A 494 11.31 -5.11 33.93
C THR A 494 11.38 -5.86 32.60
N ALA A 495 12.10 -5.30 31.65
CA ALA A 495 12.36 -5.91 30.34
C ALA A 495 12.97 -7.33 30.49
N GLU A 496 13.91 -7.50 31.44
CA GLU A 496 14.61 -8.76 31.71
C GLU A 496 13.62 -9.82 32.23
N ASP A 497 12.83 -9.48 33.26
CA ASP A 497 11.86 -10.41 33.87
C ASP A 497 10.77 -10.78 32.85
N LEU A 498 10.27 -9.82 32.09
CA LEU A 498 9.24 -10.03 31.08
C LEU A 498 9.73 -11.03 30.01
N VAL A 499 10.91 -10.81 29.45
CA VAL A 499 11.49 -11.70 28.44
C VAL A 499 11.79 -13.10 29.01
N LYS A 500 12.38 -13.17 30.21
CA LYS A 500 12.76 -14.42 30.87
C LYS A 500 11.56 -15.30 31.26
N ASN A 501 10.46 -14.69 31.69
CA ASN A 501 9.30 -15.39 32.20
C ASN A 501 8.19 -15.62 31.17
N ALA A 502 8.25 -14.97 30.01
CA ALA A 502 7.24 -15.08 28.94
C ALA A 502 6.98 -16.54 28.53
N ALA A 503 8.03 -17.26 28.15
CA ALA A 503 7.90 -18.66 27.70
C ALA A 503 7.31 -19.58 28.74
N LYS A 504 7.66 -19.40 30.03
CA LYS A 504 7.11 -20.17 31.14
C LYS A 504 5.62 -19.93 31.38
N SER A 505 5.16 -18.71 31.00
CA SER A 505 3.75 -18.30 31.11
C SER A 505 2.95 -18.57 29.83
N GLY A 506 3.59 -19.18 28.82
CA GLY A 506 2.96 -19.53 27.54
C GLY A 506 2.90 -18.37 26.53
N TYR A 507 3.73 -17.34 26.72
CA TYR A 507 3.83 -16.21 25.81
C TYR A 507 5.11 -16.27 24.97
N THR A 508 5.05 -15.75 23.74
CA THR A 508 6.19 -15.67 22.83
C THR A 508 6.67 -14.23 22.75
N VAL A 509 7.95 -14.01 23.01
CA VAL A 509 8.60 -12.71 22.77
C VAL A 509 9.07 -12.68 21.32
N LEU A 510 8.69 -11.66 20.61
CA LEU A 510 9.08 -11.40 19.23
C LEU A 510 9.98 -10.17 19.16
N ASP A 511 10.90 -10.16 18.18
CA ASP A 511 11.80 -9.04 17.92
C ASP A 511 11.37 -8.30 16.65
N ARG A 512 11.38 -6.96 16.70
CA ARG A 512 11.23 -6.11 15.53
C ARG A 512 12.34 -5.06 15.54
N LYS A 513 13.10 -5.00 14.45
CA LYS A 513 14.20 -4.05 14.27
C LYS A 513 13.77 -2.92 13.36
N ASP A 514 14.41 -1.76 13.55
CA ASP A 514 14.31 -0.59 12.68
C ASP A 514 12.89 -0.04 12.51
N VAL A 515 12.09 -0.03 13.59
CA VAL A 515 10.79 0.65 13.60
C VAL A 515 10.99 2.14 13.45
N THR A 516 10.33 2.76 12.47
CA THR A 516 10.42 4.20 12.19
C THR A 516 9.09 4.92 12.42
N THR A 517 9.12 6.24 12.48
CA THR A 517 7.91 7.08 12.63
C THR A 517 6.97 7.04 11.42
N ALA A 518 7.42 6.48 10.29
CA ALA A 518 6.59 6.32 9.09
C ALA A 518 5.66 5.09 9.13
N GLU A 519 5.80 4.22 10.14
CA GLU A 519 4.96 3.04 10.28
C GLU A 519 3.62 3.39 10.94
N HIS A 520 2.51 2.92 10.37
CA HIS A 520 1.17 3.09 10.95
C HIS A 520 0.85 2.04 12.01
N ASN A 521 1.40 0.84 11.82
CA ASN A 521 1.10 -0.33 12.63
C ASN A 521 2.37 -0.94 13.20
N LEU A 522 2.41 -1.12 14.51
CA LEU A 522 3.54 -1.74 15.16
C LEU A 522 3.50 -3.27 14.96
N ALA A 523 4.57 -3.81 14.38
CA ALA A 523 4.73 -5.26 14.19
C ALA A 523 3.58 -5.95 13.43
N GLY A 524 2.85 -5.21 12.59
CA GLY A 524 1.71 -5.72 11.82
C GLY A 524 0.38 -5.78 12.59
N VAL A 525 0.37 -5.35 13.85
CA VAL A 525 -0.86 -5.25 14.65
C VAL A 525 -1.53 -3.90 14.40
N ARG A 526 -2.81 -3.91 14.03
CA ARG A 526 -3.60 -2.69 13.78
C ARG A 526 -3.87 -1.91 15.06
N SER A 527 -4.26 -0.65 14.91
CA SER A 527 -4.67 0.23 16.01
C SER A 527 -3.61 0.39 17.11
N THR A 528 -2.33 0.44 16.73
CA THR A 528 -1.17 0.52 17.66
C THR A 528 -0.60 1.94 17.81
N ARG A 529 -1.35 2.98 17.43
CA ARG A 529 -0.87 4.36 17.48
C ARG A 529 -0.37 4.79 18.87
N GLU A 530 -1.07 4.42 19.94
CA GLU A 530 -0.64 4.76 21.30
C GLU A 530 0.68 4.05 21.67
N ALA A 531 0.86 2.81 21.21
CA ALA A 531 2.11 2.09 21.40
C ALA A 531 3.24 2.74 20.59
N MET A 532 2.97 3.24 19.37
CA MET A 532 3.94 3.99 18.57
C MET A 532 4.35 5.30 19.24
N ARG A 533 3.40 6.08 19.77
CA ARG A 533 3.69 7.30 20.51
C ARG A 533 4.58 7.02 21.71
N TRP A 534 4.19 6.03 22.54
CA TRP A 534 5.00 5.62 23.68
C TRP A 534 6.41 5.21 23.26
N LEU A 535 6.53 4.43 22.18
CA LEU A 535 7.81 3.90 21.68
C LEU A 535 8.82 5.01 21.36
N PHE A 536 8.38 6.11 20.77
CA PHE A 536 9.26 7.22 20.40
C PHE A 536 9.54 8.19 21.56
N ASP A 537 8.77 8.15 22.64
CA ASP A 537 8.99 8.91 23.88
C ASP A 537 9.78 8.11 24.95
N ALA A 538 9.77 6.78 24.88
CA ALA A 538 10.36 5.87 25.86
C ALA A 538 11.90 5.90 25.88
N LYS A 539 12.48 5.47 27.00
CA LYS A 539 13.92 5.24 27.16
C LYS A 539 14.26 3.77 26.96
N LYS A 540 15.49 3.51 26.54
CA LYS A 540 16.00 2.14 26.36
C LYS A 540 15.80 1.31 27.64
N GLY A 541 15.22 0.13 27.48
CA GLY A 541 14.93 -0.83 28.54
C GLY A 541 13.56 -0.62 29.23
N GLU A 542 12.81 0.41 28.87
CA GLU A 542 11.45 0.62 29.40
C GLU A 542 10.47 -0.37 28.78
N VAL A 543 9.48 -0.73 29.60
CA VAL A 543 8.34 -1.59 29.24
C VAL A 543 7.09 -0.74 29.13
N SER A 544 6.31 -0.91 28.08
CA SER A 544 5.09 -0.14 27.84
C SER A 544 3.97 -0.50 28.80
N PRO A 545 2.93 0.33 28.91
CA PRO A 545 1.61 -0.13 29.35
C PRO A 545 1.09 -1.27 28.44
N LEU A 546 0.11 -2.03 28.95
CA LEU A 546 -0.62 -2.98 28.13
C LEU A 546 -1.57 -2.22 27.22
N TYR A 547 -1.51 -2.48 25.92
CA TYR A 547 -2.37 -1.89 24.91
C TYR A 547 -3.39 -2.91 24.40
N GLU A 548 -4.62 -2.45 24.19
CA GLU A 548 -5.69 -3.14 23.49
C GLU A 548 -5.69 -2.66 22.04
N CYS A 549 -5.44 -3.56 21.10
CA CYS A 549 -5.17 -3.26 19.70
C CYS A 549 -6.01 -4.13 18.76
N GLY A 550 -5.78 -3.99 17.46
CA GLY A 550 -6.54 -4.69 16.44
C GLY A 550 -7.99 -4.19 16.41
N ASP A 551 -8.92 -5.08 16.19
CA ASP A 551 -10.36 -4.86 16.35
C ASP A 551 -10.82 -5.21 17.79
N ASN A 552 -10.05 -4.80 18.79
CA ASN A 552 -10.13 -5.20 20.20
C ASN A 552 -9.89 -6.70 20.41
N ASP A 553 -9.08 -7.32 19.58
CA ASP A 553 -8.75 -8.74 19.61
C ASP A 553 -7.26 -9.02 19.86
N HIS A 554 -6.45 -7.98 20.03
CA HIS A 554 -5.03 -8.06 20.34
C HIS A 554 -4.69 -7.35 21.65
N LEU A 555 -3.85 -7.97 22.46
CA LEU A 555 -3.27 -7.42 23.68
C LEU A 555 -1.75 -7.33 23.47
N LEU A 556 -1.22 -6.11 23.47
CA LEU A 556 0.16 -5.83 23.12
C LEU A 556 0.93 -5.22 24.29
N ILE A 557 2.15 -5.70 24.51
CA ILE A 557 3.16 -5.05 25.34
C ILE A 557 4.46 -4.92 24.56
N VAL A 558 5.14 -3.81 24.73
CA VAL A 558 6.35 -3.46 23.99
C VAL A 558 7.49 -3.15 24.96
N VAL A 559 8.69 -3.59 24.65
CA VAL A 559 9.93 -3.26 25.33
C VAL A 559 10.82 -2.52 24.34
N LEU A 560 11.31 -1.35 24.70
CA LEU A 560 12.29 -0.63 23.88
C LEU A 560 13.68 -1.22 24.11
N ASP A 561 14.17 -2.00 23.14
CA ASP A 561 15.46 -2.69 23.20
C ASP A 561 16.63 -1.76 22.84
N ASN A 562 16.47 -0.95 21.76
CA ASN A 562 17.53 -0.01 21.37
C ASN A 562 16.95 1.23 20.65
N ILE A 563 17.74 2.32 20.73
CA ILE A 563 17.48 3.59 20.01
C ILE A 563 18.60 3.78 19.00
N ASN A 564 18.26 3.73 17.72
CA ASN A 564 19.20 3.95 16.62
C ASN A 564 19.03 5.39 16.11
N LYS A 565 19.96 6.27 16.53
CA LYS A 565 19.93 7.69 16.13
C LYS A 565 20.43 7.88 14.70
N VAL A 566 20.03 8.99 14.08
CA VAL A 566 20.62 9.45 12.81
C VAL A 566 22.14 9.54 12.93
N GLY A 567 22.85 9.04 11.93
CA GLY A 567 24.33 9.01 11.94
C GLY A 567 24.87 7.65 11.51
N TYR A 568 25.92 7.20 12.17
CA TYR A 568 26.51 5.89 11.87
C TYR A 568 26.21 4.90 12.99
N ARG A 569 25.66 3.75 12.64
CA ARG A 569 25.46 2.65 13.62
C ARG A 569 26.81 2.22 14.18
N SER A 570 26.85 2.04 15.49
CA SER A 570 28.04 1.62 16.22
C SER A 570 28.41 0.16 15.92
N LEU A 571 29.71 -0.16 16.10
CA LEU A 571 30.17 -1.56 16.11
C LEU A 571 29.58 -2.38 17.26
N ASP A 572 29.02 -1.74 18.30
CA ASP A 572 28.32 -2.41 19.39
C ASP A 572 26.90 -2.90 18.98
N ASP A 573 26.37 -2.39 17.86
CA ASP A 573 25.16 -2.93 17.28
C ASP A 573 25.41 -4.37 16.82
N ALA A 574 24.55 -5.31 17.27
CA ALA A 574 24.71 -6.73 17.00
C ALA A 574 24.75 -7.06 15.50
N GLN A 575 23.91 -6.39 14.71
CA GLN A 575 23.88 -6.61 13.25
C GLN A 575 25.14 -6.07 12.58
N VAL A 576 25.57 -4.87 12.96
CA VAL A 576 26.83 -4.27 12.46
C VAL A 576 28.00 -5.17 12.81
N LYS A 577 28.07 -5.64 14.06
CA LYS A 577 29.14 -6.52 14.54
C LYS A 577 29.20 -7.84 13.77
N GLU A 578 28.05 -8.47 13.51
CA GLU A 578 27.99 -9.71 12.73
C GLU A 578 28.44 -9.49 11.27
N ILE A 579 27.99 -8.41 10.63
CA ILE A 579 28.40 -8.06 9.25
C ILE A 579 29.92 -7.81 9.21
N VAL A 580 30.44 -7.02 10.12
CA VAL A 580 31.88 -6.71 10.20
C VAL A 580 32.70 -7.95 10.48
N LYS A 581 32.25 -8.82 11.40
CA LYS A 581 32.90 -10.08 11.72
C LYS A 581 32.95 -11.02 10.53
N ALA A 582 31.86 -11.13 9.78
CA ALA A 582 31.82 -11.94 8.55
C ALA A 582 32.83 -11.45 7.51
N GLU A 583 32.96 -10.13 7.31
CA GLU A 583 33.92 -9.56 6.37
C GLU A 583 35.37 -9.72 6.87
N VAL A 584 35.64 -9.56 8.17
CA VAL A 584 36.98 -9.85 8.76
C VAL A 584 37.34 -11.32 8.59
N MET A 585 36.41 -12.22 8.88
CA MET A 585 36.59 -13.66 8.67
C MET A 585 36.99 -13.97 7.23
N LYS A 586 36.27 -13.39 6.28
CA LYS A 586 36.53 -13.51 4.85
C LYS A 586 37.90 -12.96 4.46
N ASP A 587 38.28 -11.80 4.98
CA ASP A 587 39.58 -11.16 4.72
C ASP A 587 40.75 -12.04 5.22
N LYS A 588 40.68 -12.53 6.45
CA LYS A 588 41.69 -13.41 7.01
C LYS A 588 41.82 -14.74 6.27
N LYS A 589 40.69 -15.35 5.90
CA LYS A 589 40.70 -16.54 5.02
C LYS A 589 41.34 -16.25 3.68
N ALA A 590 41.05 -15.09 3.10
CA ALA A 590 41.66 -14.64 1.86
C ALA A 590 43.20 -14.52 2.00
N GLU A 591 43.69 -13.90 3.06
CA GLU A 591 45.13 -13.77 3.34
C GLU A 591 45.80 -15.12 3.46
N MET A 592 45.22 -16.09 4.17
CA MET A 592 45.76 -17.45 4.31
C MET A 592 45.82 -18.16 2.95
N LEU A 593 44.79 -18.02 2.11
CA LEU A 593 44.74 -18.63 0.80
C LEU A 593 45.67 -17.94 -0.21
N ILE A 594 45.82 -16.62 -0.13
CA ILE A 594 46.80 -15.86 -0.92
C ILE A 594 48.19 -16.32 -0.56
N ALA A 595 48.53 -16.45 0.73
CA ALA A 595 49.83 -16.96 1.18
C ALA A 595 50.09 -18.38 0.64
N LYS A 596 49.06 -19.26 0.62
CA LYS A 596 49.15 -20.61 0.07
C LYS A 596 49.43 -20.63 -1.42
N LEU A 597 48.86 -19.66 -2.17
CA LEU A 597 49.04 -19.52 -3.63
C LEU A 597 50.21 -18.60 -4.02
N ASN A 598 50.89 -18.03 -3.05
CA ASN A 598 52.05 -17.16 -3.34
C ASN A 598 53.15 -17.92 -4.08
N GLY A 599 53.73 -17.29 -5.11
CA GLY A 599 54.75 -17.90 -5.96
C GLY A 599 54.24 -18.96 -6.96
N VAL A 600 52.94 -19.26 -6.99
CA VAL A 600 52.33 -20.14 -7.96
C VAL A 600 52.29 -19.44 -9.33
N ASN A 601 52.92 -20.09 -10.35
CA ASN A 601 53.05 -19.53 -11.70
C ASN A 601 52.47 -20.44 -12.79
N SER A 602 51.82 -21.52 -12.41
CA SER A 602 51.19 -22.46 -13.35
C SER A 602 49.95 -23.12 -12.73
N ILE A 603 49.02 -23.57 -13.57
CA ILE A 603 47.81 -24.31 -13.16
C ILE A 603 48.18 -25.61 -12.45
N ALA A 604 49.25 -26.31 -12.93
CA ALA A 604 49.72 -27.52 -12.29
C ALA A 604 50.22 -27.27 -10.86
N ALA A 605 50.99 -26.20 -10.65
CA ALA A 605 51.45 -25.80 -9.33
C ALA A 605 50.29 -25.43 -8.41
N ALA A 606 49.24 -24.73 -8.93
CA ALA A 606 48.02 -24.42 -8.17
C ALA A 606 47.29 -25.69 -7.75
N LYS A 607 47.15 -26.66 -8.63
CA LYS A 607 46.57 -27.98 -8.33
C LYS A 607 47.33 -28.69 -7.19
N GLY A 608 48.67 -28.64 -7.24
CA GLY A 608 49.52 -29.16 -6.16
C GLY A 608 49.30 -28.50 -4.79
N LYS A 609 48.79 -27.26 -4.76
CA LYS A 609 48.37 -26.56 -3.56
C LYS A 609 46.89 -26.85 -3.15
N GLY A 610 46.23 -27.78 -3.86
CA GLY A 610 44.85 -28.21 -3.56
C GLY A 610 43.78 -27.28 -4.16
N ALA A 611 44.12 -26.49 -5.18
CA ALA A 611 43.13 -25.68 -5.87
C ALA A 611 42.28 -26.56 -6.82
N ASN A 612 40.98 -26.24 -6.89
CA ASN A 612 40.06 -26.83 -7.85
C ASN A 612 40.29 -26.17 -9.22
N ILE A 613 40.48 -27.02 -10.24
CA ILE A 613 40.77 -26.56 -11.59
C ILE A 613 39.52 -26.66 -12.45
N THR A 614 39.13 -25.56 -13.05
CA THR A 614 37.99 -25.47 -13.97
C THR A 614 38.35 -24.66 -15.21
N ALA A 615 37.79 -25.04 -16.34
CA ALA A 615 37.85 -24.22 -17.55
C ALA A 615 36.65 -23.26 -17.52
N VAL A 616 36.90 -21.98 -17.69
CA VAL A 616 35.84 -20.95 -17.77
C VAL A 616 35.97 -20.26 -19.12
N ASN A 617 34.91 -20.36 -19.89
CA ASN A 617 34.77 -19.71 -21.18
C ASN A 617 33.94 -18.40 -21.02
N GLN A 618 34.13 -17.48 -21.96
CA GLN A 618 33.30 -16.25 -22.03
C GLN A 618 33.41 -15.32 -20.82
N VAL A 619 34.60 -15.14 -20.26
CA VAL A 619 34.86 -14.12 -19.25
C VAL A 619 34.94 -12.77 -19.93
N THR A 620 34.05 -11.83 -19.56
CA THR A 620 34.03 -10.45 -20.05
C THR A 620 34.31 -9.47 -18.91
N PHE A 621 34.78 -8.27 -19.24
CA PHE A 621 34.94 -7.21 -18.25
C PHE A 621 33.58 -6.62 -17.82
N ALA A 622 32.63 -6.57 -18.75
CA ALA A 622 31.32 -5.96 -18.56
C ALA A 622 30.41 -6.66 -17.52
N ALA A 623 30.69 -7.93 -17.21
CA ALA A 623 29.91 -8.70 -16.25
C ALA A 623 30.80 -9.55 -15.32
N PRO A 624 30.45 -9.66 -14.03
CA PRO A 624 31.14 -10.55 -13.10
C PRO A 624 31.07 -12.01 -13.56
N VAL A 625 32.20 -12.69 -13.61
CA VAL A 625 32.24 -14.11 -13.94
C VAL A 625 31.68 -14.95 -12.78
N PHE A 626 30.75 -15.83 -13.06
CA PHE A 626 30.28 -16.80 -12.07
C PHE A 626 31.22 -18.02 -12.02
N VAL A 627 31.73 -18.31 -10.82
CA VAL A 627 32.62 -19.43 -10.56
C VAL A 627 31.86 -20.56 -9.86
N SER A 628 31.49 -21.59 -10.59
CA SER A 628 30.70 -22.72 -10.05
C SER A 628 31.38 -23.43 -8.86
N ALA A 629 32.71 -23.49 -8.85
CA ALA A 629 33.48 -24.12 -7.76
C ALA A 629 33.37 -23.41 -6.41
N THR A 630 33.04 -22.12 -6.41
CA THR A 630 32.86 -21.30 -5.20
C THR A 630 31.43 -20.80 -5.03
N GLY A 631 30.58 -21.00 -6.05
CA GLY A 631 29.16 -20.61 -6.03
C GLY A 631 28.90 -19.09 -6.05
N ALA A 632 29.85 -18.29 -6.52
CA ALA A 632 29.75 -16.83 -6.47
C ALA A 632 30.14 -16.14 -7.78
N SER A 633 29.62 -14.93 -7.97
CA SER A 633 30.04 -14.01 -9.02
C SER A 633 31.24 -13.19 -8.55
N GLU A 634 32.29 -13.15 -9.40
CA GLU A 634 33.61 -12.65 -9.03
C GLU A 634 34.07 -11.48 -9.91
N PRO A 635 33.68 -10.23 -9.60
CA PRO A 635 34.02 -9.07 -10.41
C PRO A 635 35.52 -8.79 -10.43
N ALA A 636 36.23 -9.00 -9.31
CA ALA A 636 37.68 -8.83 -9.25
C ALA A 636 38.42 -9.77 -10.18
N LEU A 637 37.91 -11.03 -10.34
CA LEU A 637 38.47 -12.01 -11.27
C LEU A 637 38.23 -11.57 -12.72
N SER A 638 37.02 -11.05 -13.05
CA SER A 638 36.73 -10.51 -14.40
C SER A 638 37.70 -9.39 -14.78
N GLY A 639 37.94 -8.46 -13.86
CA GLY A 639 38.91 -7.37 -14.07
C GLY A 639 40.36 -7.85 -14.25
N ALA A 640 40.81 -8.79 -13.42
CA ALA A 640 42.13 -9.36 -13.51
C ALA A 640 42.36 -10.14 -14.83
N VAL A 641 41.35 -10.91 -15.28
CA VAL A 641 41.38 -11.64 -16.54
C VAL A 641 41.43 -10.69 -17.74
N ALA A 642 40.64 -9.65 -17.76
CA ALA A 642 40.66 -8.65 -18.82
C ALA A 642 42.03 -7.96 -18.96
N ALA A 643 42.69 -7.67 -17.85
CA ALA A 643 44.01 -7.03 -17.81
C ALA A 643 45.17 -7.99 -18.16
N THR A 644 44.93 -9.31 -18.23
CA THR A 644 45.99 -10.33 -18.49
C THR A 644 46.02 -10.69 -19.97
N ALA A 645 47.22 -10.68 -20.59
CA ALA A 645 47.38 -11.02 -22.01
C ALA A 645 47.17 -12.52 -22.26
N LYS A 646 46.79 -12.88 -23.51
CA LYS A 646 46.68 -14.29 -23.97
C LYS A 646 47.98 -15.04 -23.71
N GLY A 647 47.88 -16.27 -23.22
CA GLY A 647 48.99 -17.14 -22.89
C GLY A 647 49.65 -16.87 -21.55
N LYS A 648 49.30 -15.78 -20.88
CA LYS A 648 49.93 -15.39 -19.59
C LYS A 648 49.14 -15.94 -18.39
N PHE A 649 49.87 -16.18 -17.32
CA PHE A 649 49.34 -16.53 -16.01
C PHE A 649 49.04 -15.24 -15.20
N SER A 650 48.14 -15.34 -14.24
CA SER A 650 47.82 -14.21 -13.33
C SER A 650 49.08 -13.73 -12.59
N LYS A 651 49.25 -12.41 -12.48
CA LYS A 651 50.44 -11.81 -11.83
C LYS A 651 50.48 -12.09 -10.32
N ALA A 652 49.35 -12.23 -9.70
CA ALA A 652 49.19 -12.52 -8.28
C ALA A 652 47.86 -13.26 -8.07
N PRO A 653 47.68 -13.90 -6.91
CA PRO A 653 46.38 -14.42 -6.50
C PRO A 653 45.35 -13.32 -6.39
N VAL A 654 44.17 -13.54 -6.95
CA VAL A 654 43.05 -12.58 -6.96
C VAL A 654 42.08 -12.91 -5.81
N LYS A 655 41.90 -11.98 -4.89
CA LYS A 655 40.88 -12.05 -3.84
C LYS A 655 39.51 -11.80 -4.46
N GLY A 656 38.60 -12.74 -4.32
CA GLY A 656 37.23 -12.63 -4.79
C GLY A 656 36.20 -12.61 -3.66
N ASN A 657 34.94 -12.76 -4.03
CA ASN A 657 33.83 -12.76 -3.08
C ASN A 657 33.75 -14.05 -2.24
N ALA A 658 34.04 -15.22 -2.85
CA ALA A 658 33.90 -16.50 -2.19
C ALA A 658 35.19 -17.35 -2.17
N GLY A 659 36.30 -16.81 -2.71
CA GLY A 659 37.55 -17.55 -2.77
C GLY A 659 38.73 -16.71 -3.26
N VAL A 660 39.87 -17.37 -3.38
CA VAL A 660 41.09 -16.81 -3.99
C VAL A 660 41.40 -17.59 -5.27
N TYR A 661 41.78 -16.87 -6.29
CA TYR A 661 41.88 -17.34 -7.66
C TYR A 661 43.28 -17.07 -8.27
N VAL A 662 43.80 -18.03 -9.00
CA VAL A 662 44.85 -17.82 -10.00
C VAL A 662 44.38 -18.43 -11.30
N PHE A 663 44.81 -17.87 -12.43
CA PHE A 663 44.32 -18.30 -13.74
C PHE A 663 45.38 -18.17 -14.83
N GLN A 664 45.18 -18.89 -15.90
CA GLN A 664 45.92 -18.73 -17.16
C GLN A 664 44.93 -18.36 -18.27
N VAL A 665 45.20 -17.28 -18.99
CA VAL A 665 44.41 -16.89 -20.17
C VAL A 665 44.82 -17.74 -21.36
N ILE A 666 43.93 -18.63 -21.81
CA ILE A 666 44.16 -19.52 -22.93
C ILE A 666 43.84 -18.86 -24.26
N GLY A 667 42.73 -18.14 -24.31
CA GLY A 667 42.22 -17.48 -25.49
C GLY A 667 41.66 -16.09 -25.19
N LYS A 668 41.79 -15.20 -26.17
CA LYS A 668 41.02 -13.93 -26.21
C LYS A 668 40.38 -13.87 -27.59
N THR A 669 39.07 -13.68 -27.61
CA THR A 669 38.25 -13.61 -28.82
C THR A 669 37.35 -12.36 -28.75
N LYS A 670 36.91 -11.93 -29.92
CA LYS A 670 35.89 -10.87 -29.99
C LYS A 670 34.59 -11.47 -30.50
N ARG A 671 33.52 -11.26 -29.77
CA ARG A 671 32.19 -11.62 -30.27
C ARG A 671 31.87 -10.89 -31.56
N PRO A 672 31.17 -11.53 -32.51
CA PRO A 672 30.70 -10.84 -33.69
C PRO A 672 29.79 -9.68 -33.31
N GLY A 673 29.98 -8.54 -33.96
CA GLY A 673 29.16 -7.33 -33.73
C GLY A 673 29.77 -6.14 -34.44
N LYS A 674 28.91 -5.28 -34.97
CA LYS A 674 29.36 -4.00 -35.55
C LYS A 674 29.09 -2.89 -34.52
N PHE A 675 30.12 -2.13 -34.22
CA PHE A 675 29.99 -0.96 -33.37
C PHE A 675 29.10 0.10 -34.04
N ASN A 676 28.00 0.46 -33.38
CA ASN A 676 27.17 1.59 -33.75
C ASN A 676 27.23 2.63 -32.63
N ALA A 677 27.89 3.74 -32.87
CA ALA A 677 28.12 4.76 -31.86
C ALA A 677 26.82 5.32 -31.28
N ALA A 678 25.81 5.56 -32.12
CA ALA A 678 24.52 6.12 -31.67
C ALA A 678 23.77 5.12 -30.75
N ALA A 679 23.70 3.85 -31.13
CA ALA A 679 23.03 2.82 -30.35
C ALA A 679 23.76 2.54 -29.00
N GLU A 680 25.10 2.50 -29.01
CA GLU A 680 25.86 2.27 -27.78
C GLU A 680 25.82 3.48 -26.82
N MET A 681 25.87 4.69 -27.35
CA MET A 681 25.66 5.93 -26.55
C MET A 681 24.25 5.94 -25.92
N GLN A 682 23.22 5.49 -26.65
CA GLN A 682 21.87 5.41 -26.12
C GLN A 682 21.78 4.36 -24.98
N LYS A 683 22.42 3.21 -25.09
CA LYS A 683 22.49 2.19 -24.03
C LYS A 683 23.19 2.74 -22.77
N LEU A 684 24.30 3.44 -22.94
CA LEU A 684 25.00 4.08 -21.82
C LEU A 684 24.10 5.11 -21.12
N ARG A 685 23.45 5.98 -21.88
CA ARG A 685 22.49 6.93 -21.33
C ARG A 685 21.38 6.25 -20.54
N GLN A 686 20.80 5.17 -21.06
CA GLN A 686 19.77 4.42 -20.34
C GLN A 686 20.30 3.85 -19.02
N LYS A 687 21.51 3.30 -19.02
CA LYS A 687 22.17 2.77 -17.81
C LYS A 687 22.43 3.88 -16.79
N GLU A 688 22.93 5.02 -17.21
CA GLU A 688 23.18 6.18 -16.36
C GLU A 688 21.87 6.77 -15.82
N MET A 689 20.81 6.84 -16.62
CA MET A 689 19.48 7.26 -16.17
C MET A 689 18.91 6.32 -15.09
N GLN A 690 19.12 5.01 -15.24
CA GLN A 690 18.72 4.04 -14.21
C GLN A 690 19.52 4.24 -12.91
N ALA A 691 20.83 4.43 -13.01
CA ALA A 691 21.69 4.70 -11.86
C ALA A 691 21.33 6.05 -11.21
N ALA A 692 20.99 7.05 -12.00
CA ALA A 692 20.56 8.36 -11.56
C ALA A 692 19.13 8.39 -11.00
N GLY A 693 18.34 7.34 -11.19
CA GLY A 693 16.97 7.23 -10.65
C GLY A 693 16.88 7.39 -9.12
N ASN A 694 17.98 7.21 -8.42
CA ASN A 694 18.06 7.41 -6.96
C ASN A 694 18.25 8.88 -6.54
N PHE A 695 18.34 9.84 -7.48
CA PHE A 695 18.61 11.25 -7.12
C PHE A 695 17.51 11.85 -6.21
N MET A 696 16.25 11.44 -6.35
CA MET A 696 15.17 11.87 -5.46
C MET A 696 15.39 11.43 -4.02
N ASN A 697 15.94 10.23 -3.82
CA ASN A 697 16.32 9.75 -2.49
C ASN A 697 17.45 10.59 -1.87
N GLU A 698 18.43 11.00 -2.68
CA GLU A 698 19.49 11.93 -2.24
C GLU A 698 18.93 13.31 -1.87
N LEU A 699 17.95 13.82 -2.61
CA LEU A 699 17.27 15.07 -2.26
C LEU A 699 16.49 14.93 -0.95
N TYR A 700 15.78 13.81 -0.76
CA TYR A 700 15.08 13.51 0.48
C TYR A 700 16.02 13.48 1.68
N ILE A 701 17.16 12.79 1.56
CA ILE A 701 18.18 12.71 2.59
C ILE A 701 18.76 14.10 2.94
N LYS A 702 19.07 14.91 1.92
CA LYS A 702 19.61 16.27 2.11
C LYS A 702 18.60 17.25 2.71
N ALA A 703 17.33 17.04 2.48
CA ALA A 703 16.27 17.90 2.98
C ALA A 703 15.99 17.74 4.48
N ASN A 704 16.58 16.74 5.13
CA ASN A 704 16.35 16.41 6.54
C ASN A 704 14.83 16.34 6.84
N VAL A 705 14.09 15.58 6.05
CA VAL A 705 12.64 15.45 6.19
C VAL A 705 12.31 14.87 7.57
N VAL A 706 11.47 15.57 8.32
CA VAL A 706 10.94 15.10 9.61
C VAL A 706 9.50 14.63 9.40
N ASP A 707 9.22 13.40 9.80
CA ASP A 707 7.89 12.78 9.70
C ASP A 707 7.35 12.49 11.11
N ASN A 708 6.34 13.25 11.52
CA ASN A 708 5.69 13.14 12.83
C ASN A 708 4.26 12.62 12.70
N ARG A 709 3.88 12.03 11.57
CA ARG A 709 2.52 11.55 11.32
C ARG A 709 2.05 10.53 12.36
N TYR A 710 2.95 9.73 12.92
CA TYR A 710 2.66 8.78 14.00
C TYR A 710 2.02 9.43 15.25
N LEU A 711 2.18 10.74 15.43
CA LEU A 711 1.55 11.47 16.54
C LEU A 711 0.05 11.71 16.31
N PHE A 712 -0.42 11.68 15.07
CA PHE A 712 -1.77 12.11 14.69
C PHE A 712 -2.62 11.00 14.04
N PHE A 713 -1.98 10.07 13.36
CA PHE A 713 -2.66 9.14 12.45
C PHE A 713 -2.33 7.68 12.74
#